data_40794061aa4e0a9bd449afb2abbd551e
#
_entry.id   40794061aa4e0a9bd449afb2abbd551e
#
_cell.length_a   1.000
_cell.length_b   1.000
_cell.length_c   1.000
_cell.angle_alpha   90.00
_cell.angle_beta   90.00
_cell.angle_gamma   90.00
#
_symmetry.space_group_name_H-M   'P 1'
#
loop_
_entity.id
_entity.type
_entity.pdbx_description
1 polymer ?
#
loop_
_entity_poly.entity_id
_entity_poly.type
_entity_poly.pdbx_seq_one_letter_code
_entity_poly.pdbx_strand_id
1 'polypeptide(L)'
;MRVLLLLRGSAGCGKSTWIEQNGLKQYALSADDIRMMCSSPQMMPDGTHAINQANDGVVWKTLFNILETRMRNGEFTVIDATNSKTAEMNRYKKMCDEYRFRMFCVDFTTIPIEVTKERNRGRQELKRVPEEVIDKMYARFETQKIPSGIKVIQPDELNAVFMKKFDLNQYKRIHHIGDIHGCRTALDTYFEMNGGFKDDEFYIFCGDYTDRGIENADVLKFLLSAYDKPNVLLLEGNHERWLWDWANDKVSNSKEFEFHTKAEIEDAGIDKKSIRKLYRRMGQCAYYEFRGKTVLATHAGLSFIPENLTAVATSQMIKGVGRYNDAEQVASTFAEKMGDGFYQVHGHRNTKGLPVKVNDHVFNLEGRVEFGGNLRAVILDNDGSFVPVEVQNTVFKEPEKLESSADSVGEWIFELRRNKYIKEKQYGNISSFNFTKTAFYDKVWDEQTTKARGLYIDIPKQKVVARAYDKFFNVNERPETKLEMLQDKLSFPVRAYVKENGYLGIVANNPETGELFVTTKSNPEGAFAEWFMEALQKQLGAETLSKVNEYSEEHNVSFVFENVDMERDPHIIKYQESKVFLLDIVVNDMKFQKLSYEDMCSVADSMNIPHKELGYEIDTWQDFFDWYNEVMAEDYRYNGRLIEGFVVEDSDGYMVKLKLAYYHFWKFMRSIAHEAIRKGYIDPKRTSALVTPVANQFYSWVKTLHDVEDADSVPRDICTLRDMFYESDSGKKFKYE
;
A
#
# COMPACT_ATOMS: atom_id res chain seq x y z
N MET A 1 13.08 16.66 -8.58
CA MET A 1 14.16 16.31 -7.63
C MET A 1 13.86 16.91 -6.27
N ARG A 2 14.28 16.25 -5.19
CA ARG A 2 14.05 16.71 -3.80
C ARG A 2 14.96 17.89 -3.47
N VAL A 3 14.45 19.12 -3.62
CA VAL A 3 15.18 20.36 -3.36
C VAL A 3 14.37 21.28 -2.46
N LEU A 4 15.03 21.79 -1.43
CA LEU A 4 14.53 22.85 -0.55
C LEU A 4 15.39 24.09 -0.73
N LEU A 5 14.77 25.22 -1.12
CA LEU A 5 15.42 26.53 -1.12
C LEU A 5 15.04 27.30 0.14
N LEU A 6 16.03 27.70 0.93
CA LEU A 6 15.85 28.69 1.99
C LEU A 6 16.27 30.05 1.48
N LEU A 7 15.41 31.05 1.62
CA LEU A 7 15.79 32.44 1.39
C LEU A 7 16.29 33.03 2.70
N ARG A 8 17.51 33.56 2.73
CA ARG A 8 18.11 34.19 3.91
C ARG A 8 18.30 35.67 3.67
N GLY A 9 17.71 36.52 4.50
CA GLY A 9 17.85 37.97 4.39
C GLY A 9 16.79 38.72 5.16
N SER A 10 17.00 40.02 5.41
CA SER A 10 16.10 40.87 6.19
C SER A 10 14.79 41.18 5.48
N ALA A 11 13.84 41.74 6.18
CA ALA A 11 12.68 42.36 5.55
C ALA A 11 13.13 43.51 4.62
N GLY A 12 12.59 43.61 3.42
CA GLY A 12 12.94 44.61 2.43
C GLY A 12 14.13 44.28 1.52
N CYS A 13 14.87 43.16 1.74
CA CYS A 13 16.00 42.80 0.87
C CYS A 13 15.63 42.29 -0.53
N GLY A 14 14.30 42.05 -0.80
CA GLY A 14 13.81 41.69 -2.12
C GLY A 14 13.45 40.22 -2.31
N LYS A 15 13.41 39.38 -1.28
CA LYS A 15 13.11 37.94 -1.36
C LYS A 15 11.80 37.64 -2.09
N SER A 16 10.69 38.25 -1.68
CA SER A 16 9.37 37.98 -2.30
C SER A 16 9.30 38.45 -3.75
N THR A 17 9.93 39.58 -4.09
CA THR A 17 10.06 40.06 -5.47
C THR A 17 10.87 39.07 -6.32
N TRP A 18 11.95 38.52 -5.76
CA TRP A 18 12.77 37.51 -6.41
C TRP A 18 11.99 36.23 -6.66
N ILE A 19 11.12 35.78 -5.71
CA ILE A 19 10.23 34.63 -5.90
C ILE A 19 9.29 34.87 -7.10
N GLU A 20 8.69 36.05 -7.19
CA GLU A 20 7.76 36.39 -8.27
C GLU A 20 8.48 36.48 -9.63
N GLN A 21 9.62 37.17 -9.69
CA GLN A 21 10.42 37.32 -10.92
C GLN A 21 10.93 36.00 -11.50
N ASN A 22 11.16 35.00 -10.62
CA ASN A 22 11.61 33.66 -11.04
C ASN A 22 10.45 32.66 -11.20
N GLY A 23 9.18 33.08 -11.13
CA GLY A 23 8.02 32.19 -11.30
C GLY A 23 7.88 31.12 -10.20
N LEU A 24 8.39 31.40 -8.97
CA LEU A 24 8.46 30.42 -7.89
C LEU A 24 7.31 30.55 -6.86
N LYS A 25 6.34 31.44 -7.07
CA LYS A 25 5.28 31.74 -6.10
C LYS A 25 4.49 30.50 -5.68
N GLN A 26 4.15 29.62 -6.61
CA GLN A 26 3.40 28.40 -6.34
C GLN A 26 4.19 27.35 -5.51
N TYR A 27 5.50 27.49 -5.41
CA TYR A 27 6.36 26.61 -4.63
C TYR A 27 6.74 27.21 -3.27
N ALA A 28 6.37 28.47 -3.01
CA ALA A 28 6.79 29.19 -1.82
C ALA A 28 5.89 28.89 -0.61
N LEU A 29 6.50 28.69 0.54
CA LEU A 29 5.87 28.71 1.85
C LEU A 29 6.35 29.97 2.56
N SER A 30 5.44 30.92 2.78
CA SER A 30 5.72 32.22 3.44
C SER A 30 5.20 32.21 4.86
N ALA A 31 6.04 32.52 5.84
CA ALA A 31 5.62 32.68 7.21
C ALA A 31 4.62 33.83 7.38
N ASP A 32 4.77 34.93 6.60
CA ASP A 32 3.87 36.07 6.66
C ASP A 32 2.48 35.74 6.08
N ASP A 33 2.40 34.97 4.98
CA ASP A 33 1.12 34.53 4.42
C ASP A 33 0.36 33.63 5.45
N ILE A 34 1.09 32.74 6.14
CA ILE A 34 0.47 31.91 7.19
C ILE A 34 0.03 32.75 8.39
N ARG A 35 0.78 33.80 8.79
CA ARG A 35 0.36 34.75 9.83
C ARG A 35 -0.97 35.39 9.48
N MET A 36 -1.12 35.82 8.23
CA MET A 36 -2.36 36.43 7.73
C MET A 36 -3.54 35.44 7.67
N MET A 37 -3.28 34.15 7.53
CA MET A 37 -4.32 33.11 7.65
C MET A 37 -4.71 32.85 9.11
N CYS A 38 -3.78 32.99 10.04
CA CYS A 38 -4.00 32.73 11.47
C CYS A 38 -4.61 33.94 12.23
N SER A 39 -4.43 35.18 11.75
CA SER A 39 -4.83 36.39 12.44
C SER A 39 -5.06 37.54 11.48
N SER A 40 -6.05 38.38 11.78
CA SER A 40 -6.24 39.65 11.09
C SER A 40 -5.10 40.63 11.37
N PRO A 41 -4.86 41.63 10.50
CA PRO A 41 -3.93 42.71 10.78
C PRO A 41 -4.16 43.35 12.14
N GLN A 42 -3.07 43.67 12.85
CA GLN A 42 -3.11 44.32 14.14
C GLN A 42 -2.99 45.83 13.95
N MET A 43 -3.91 46.59 14.59
CA MET A 43 -3.81 48.04 14.66
C MET A 43 -2.67 48.44 15.62
N MET A 44 -1.84 49.35 15.21
CA MET A 44 -0.70 49.86 15.99
C MET A 44 -1.07 51.21 16.67
N PRO A 45 -0.35 51.62 17.76
CA PRO A 45 -0.63 52.86 18.46
C PRO A 45 -0.49 54.13 17.61
N ASP A 46 0.29 54.08 16.54
CA ASP A 46 0.48 55.18 15.57
C ASP A 46 -0.61 55.21 14.47
N GLY A 47 -1.63 54.34 14.56
CA GLY A 47 -2.73 54.26 13.61
C GLY A 47 -2.42 53.43 12.37
N THR A 48 -1.25 52.86 12.25
CA THR A 48 -0.87 51.93 11.16
C THR A 48 -1.34 50.51 11.44
N HIS A 49 -1.21 49.64 10.44
CA HIS A 49 -1.50 48.21 10.59
C HIS A 49 -0.19 47.40 10.40
N ALA A 50 -0.05 46.33 11.20
CA ALA A 50 1.07 45.40 11.10
C ALA A 50 0.59 43.95 11.07
N ILE A 51 1.43 43.05 10.52
CA ILE A 51 1.18 41.61 10.59
C ILE A 51 1.26 41.16 12.05
N ASN A 52 0.19 40.54 12.54
CA ASN A 52 0.11 40.06 13.92
C ASN A 52 1.05 38.86 14.14
N GLN A 53 1.94 38.95 15.13
CA GLN A 53 2.90 37.90 15.50
C GLN A 53 2.55 37.13 16.77
N ALA A 54 1.40 37.43 17.40
CA ALA A 54 0.98 36.83 18.66
C ALA A 54 0.87 35.29 18.57
N ASN A 55 0.53 34.78 17.39
CA ASN A 55 0.34 33.33 17.12
C ASN A 55 1.52 32.66 16.46
N ASP A 56 2.75 33.20 16.57
CA ASP A 56 3.93 32.66 15.89
C ASP A 56 4.17 31.17 16.17
N GLY A 57 3.85 30.68 17.35
CA GLY A 57 3.94 29.23 17.66
C GLY A 57 3.07 28.36 16.74
N VAL A 58 1.84 28.78 16.48
CA VAL A 58 0.89 28.10 15.56
C VAL A 58 1.39 28.25 14.11
N VAL A 59 1.82 29.44 13.73
CA VAL A 59 2.33 29.73 12.37
C VAL A 59 3.50 28.80 12.00
N TRP A 60 4.49 28.70 12.86
CA TRP A 60 5.65 27.84 12.60
C TRP A 60 5.30 26.35 12.63
N LYS A 61 4.41 25.92 13.53
CA LYS A 61 3.91 24.53 13.52
C LYS A 61 3.21 24.21 12.20
N THR A 62 2.36 25.10 11.73
CA THR A 62 1.64 24.96 10.46
C THR A 62 2.60 24.92 9.27
N LEU A 63 3.58 25.86 9.21
CA LEU A 63 4.58 25.87 8.15
C LEU A 63 5.33 24.54 8.07
N PHE A 64 5.79 24.01 9.22
CA PHE A 64 6.52 22.74 9.24
C PHE A 64 5.64 21.54 8.89
N ASN A 65 4.37 21.53 9.26
CA ASN A 65 3.43 20.48 8.86
C ASN A 65 3.19 20.48 7.33
N ILE A 66 3.02 21.66 6.73
CA ILE A 66 2.88 21.80 5.27
C ILE A 66 4.19 21.37 4.59
N LEU A 67 5.33 21.81 5.09
CA LEU A 67 6.64 21.43 4.57
C LEU A 67 6.85 19.92 4.62
N GLU A 68 6.51 19.28 5.73
CA GLU A 68 6.61 17.83 5.87
C GLU A 68 5.75 17.10 4.85
N THR A 69 4.51 17.54 4.65
CA THR A 69 3.60 17.00 3.63
C THR A 69 4.20 17.09 2.24
N ARG A 70 4.76 18.24 1.88
CA ARG A 70 5.44 18.45 0.59
C ARG A 70 6.69 17.59 0.46
N MET A 71 7.48 17.45 1.53
CA MET A 71 8.68 16.62 1.53
C MET A 71 8.35 15.12 1.34
N ARG A 72 7.26 14.64 1.92
CA ARG A 72 6.79 13.25 1.70
C ARG A 72 6.46 12.96 0.23
N ASN A 73 5.96 13.95 -0.48
CA ASN A 73 5.67 13.86 -1.92
C ASN A 73 6.90 14.14 -2.80
N GLY A 74 8.02 14.60 -2.19
CA GLY A 74 9.22 14.99 -2.91
C GLY A 74 9.05 16.27 -3.73
N GLU A 75 8.28 17.24 -3.21
CA GLU A 75 7.96 18.50 -3.90
C GLU A 75 9.05 19.56 -3.70
N PHE A 76 9.45 20.18 -4.79
CA PHE A 76 10.28 21.39 -4.75
C PHE A 76 9.64 22.46 -3.89
N THR A 77 10.35 23.03 -2.93
CA THR A 77 9.79 24.02 -2.00
C THR A 77 10.77 25.16 -1.74
N VAL A 78 10.22 26.37 -1.67
CA VAL A 78 10.93 27.61 -1.30
C VAL A 78 10.41 28.10 0.04
N ILE A 79 11.28 28.37 1.00
CA ILE A 79 10.91 28.95 2.30
C ILE A 79 11.18 30.45 2.28
N ASP A 80 10.11 31.24 2.22
CA ASP A 80 10.17 32.69 2.33
C ASP A 80 10.06 33.14 3.80
N ALA A 81 11.21 33.20 4.44
CA ALA A 81 11.39 33.69 5.79
C ALA A 81 12.75 34.38 5.93
N THR A 82 13.02 35.00 7.06
CA THR A 82 14.31 35.67 7.31
C THR A 82 15.46 34.70 7.46
N ASN A 83 15.19 33.51 8.01
CA ASN A 83 16.17 32.43 8.27
C ASN A 83 17.47 32.96 8.90
N SER A 84 17.31 33.84 9.92
CA SER A 84 18.41 34.60 10.49
C SER A 84 19.26 33.84 11.52
N LYS A 85 18.73 32.72 12.04
CA LYS A 85 19.40 31.95 13.11
C LYS A 85 19.87 30.59 12.61
N THR A 86 21.09 30.20 13.01
CA THR A 86 21.65 28.87 12.74
C THR A 86 20.74 27.74 13.22
N ALA A 87 20.09 27.89 14.38
CA ALA A 87 19.16 26.89 14.93
C ALA A 87 17.92 26.68 14.05
N GLU A 88 17.39 27.72 13.43
CA GLU A 88 16.26 27.64 12.49
C GLU A 88 16.67 26.84 11.25
N MET A 89 17.82 27.14 10.67
CA MET A 89 18.34 26.44 9.48
C MET A 89 18.66 24.96 9.77
N ASN A 90 19.15 24.63 10.98
CA ASN A 90 19.39 23.24 11.39
C ASN A 90 18.09 22.41 11.48
N ARG A 91 16.97 23.03 11.82
CA ARG A 91 15.67 22.35 11.84
C ARG A 91 15.25 21.89 10.45
N TYR A 92 15.41 22.77 9.44
CA TYR A 92 15.17 22.38 8.04
C TYR A 92 16.17 21.32 7.57
N LYS A 93 17.44 21.46 7.93
CA LYS A 93 18.47 20.48 7.58
C LYS A 93 18.13 19.08 8.09
N LYS A 94 17.68 18.96 9.35
CA LYS A 94 17.25 17.68 9.91
C LYS A 94 16.11 17.05 9.08
N MET A 95 15.15 17.84 8.64
CA MET A 95 14.07 17.35 7.76
C MET A 95 14.62 16.98 6.38
N CYS A 96 15.53 17.77 5.82
CA CYS A 96 16.18 17.44 4.55
C CYS A 96 16.93 16.11 4.62
N ASP A 97 17.64 15.86 5.70
CA ASP A 97 18.35 14.58 5.92
C ASP A 97 17.37 13.40 6.04
N GLU A 98 16.24 13.59 6.72
CA GLU A 98 15.20 12.57 6.88
C GLU A 98 14.48 12.25 5.56
N TYR A 99 14.08 13.28 4.79
CA TYR A 99 13.32 13.13 3.54
C TYR A 99 14.23 13.16 2.29
N ARG A 100 15.56 13.17 2.47
CA ARG A 100 16.57 13.09 1.40
C ARG A 100 16.52 14.27 0.42
N PHE A 101 16.30 15.48 0.95
CA PHE A 101 16.33 16.72 0.19
C PHE A 101 17.73 17.31 0.13
N ARG A 102 18.09 17.87 -1.02
CA ARG A 102 19.21 18.78 -1.14
C ARG A 102 18.76 20.16 -0.70
N MET A 103 19.52 20.77 0.21
CA MET A 103 19.19 22.06 0.77
C MET A 103 20.12 23.14 0.20
N PHE A 104 19.51 24.17 -0.30
CA PHE A 104 20.22 25.37 -0.78
C PHE A 104 19.78 26.57 0.04
N CYS A 105 20.70 27.51 0.27
CA CYS A 105 20.41 28.81 0.88
C CYS A 105 20.69 29.89 -0.16
N VAL A 106 19.65 30.62 -0.56
CA VAL A 106 19.81 31.83 -1.39
C VAL A 106 20.08 32.98 -0.44
N ASP A 107 21.28 33.54 -0.51
CA ASP A 107 21.75 34.53 0.45
C ASP A 107 21.61 35.97 -0.05
N PHE A 108 20.69 36.71 0.56
CA PHE A 108 20.40 38.11 0.30
C PHE A 108 21.13 39.02 1.32
N THR A 109 21.95 38.49 2.24
CA THR A 109 22.56 39.29 3.28
C THR A 109 23.68 40.19 2.77
N THR A 110 24.14 39.97 1.53
CA THR A 110 25.11 40.82 0.84
C THR A 110 24.54 42.16 0.35
N ILE A 111 23.18 42.30 0.33
CA ILE A 111 22.54 43.54 -0.05
C ILE A 111 22.77 44.59 1.06
N PRO A 112 23.26 45.79 0.71
CA PRO A 112 23.55 46.82 1.71
C PRO A 112 22.31 47.20 2.55
N ILE A 113 22.53 47.43 3.85
CA ILE A 113 21.45 47.71 4.79
C ILE A 113 20.68 48.99 4.41
N GLU A 114 21.35 50.00 3.87
CA GLU A 114 20.71 51.25 3.45
C GLU A 114 19.73 51.01 2.28
N VAL A 115 20.12 50.18 1.30
CA VAL A 115 19.21 49.78 0.21
C VAL A 115 18.01 49.01 0.74
N THR A 116 18.22 48.17 1.74
CA THR A 116 17.14 47.40 2.36
C THR A 116 16.17 48.30 3.11
N LYS A 117 16.65 49.31 3.85
CA LYS A 117 15.82 50.30 4.57
C LYS A 117 15.02 51.15 3.57
N GLU A 118 15.63 51.62 2.49
CA GLU A 118 14.97 52.37 1.45
C GLU A 118 13.83 51.58 0.82
N ARG A 119 14.10 50.32 0.40
CA ARG A 119 13.07 49.42 -0.12
C ARG A 119 11.97 49.14 0.89
N ASN A 120 12.30 49.00 2.18
CA ASN A 120 11.29 48.76 3.23
C ASN A 120 10.37 49.99 3.41
N ARG A 121 10.87 51.22 3.26
CA ARG A 121 9.99 52.45 3.29
C ARG A 121 8.97 52.42 2.15
N GLY A 122 9.32 51.90 0.99
CA GLY A 122 8.44 51.78 -0.17
C GLY A 122 7.44 50.60 -0.14
N ARG A 123 7.50 49.73 0.89
CA ARG A 123 6.57 48.59 1.02
C ARG A 123 5.16 49.02 1.40
N GLN A 124 4.19 48.15 1.08
CA GLN A 124 2.84 48.27 1.62
C GLN A 124 2.93 48.37 3.16
N GLU A 125 2.10 49.26 3.76
CA GLU A 125 2.09 49.54 5.20
C GLU A 125 2.16 48.26 6.04
N LEU A 126 1.28 47.30 5.76
CA LEU A 126 1.17 46.04 6.50
C LEU A 126 2.48 45.19 6.50
N LYS A 127 3.30 45.31 5.48
CA LYS A 127 4.57 44.57 5.34
C LYS A 127 5.80 45.37 5.72
N ARG A 128 5.62 46.62 6.13
CA ARG A 128 6.71 47.50 6.56
C ARG A 128 7.12 47.14 7.98
N VAL A 129 8.41 47.07 8.24
CA VAL A 129 8.94 46.80 9.58
C VAL A 129 9.75 48.00 10.06
N PRO A 130 9.82 48.24 11.37
CA PRO A 130 10.66 49.31 11.94
C PRO A 130 12.15 49.09 11.55
N GLU A 131 12.86 50.19 11.25
CA GLU A 131 14.24 50.11 10.80
C GLU A 131 15.16 49.48 11.86
N GLU A 132 14.93 49.69 13.13
CA GLU A 132 15.62 49.03 14.24
C GLU A 132 15.54 47.50 14.19
N VAL A 133 14.44 46.94 13.63
CA VAL A 133 14.29 45.49 13.43
C VAL A 133 15.22 45.03 12.31
N ILE A 134 15.34 45.83 11.25
CA ILE A 134 16.30 45.58 10.16
C ILE A 134 17.75 45.60 10.69
N ASP A 135 18.10 46.61 11.50
CA ASP A 135 19.42 46.70 12.14
C ASP A 135 19.75 45.47 12.98
N LYS A 136 18.80 45.03 13.81
CA LYS A 136 18.91 43.79 14.59
C LYS A 136 19.06 42.52 13.73
N MET A 137 18.42 42.47 12.55
CA MET A 137 18.58 41.36 11.62
C MET A 137 19.97 41.34 11.02
N TYR A 138 20.51 42.45 10.56
CA TYR A 138 21.87 42.53 10.02
C TYR A 138 22.91 42.14 11.06
N ALA A 139 22.83 42.66 12.28
CA ALA A 139 23.72 42.25 13.37
C ALA A 139 23.69 40.75 13.67
N ARG A 140 22.53 40.11 13.47
CA ARG A 140 22.43 38.65 13.58
C ARG A 140 23.12 37.92 12.43
N PHE A 141 23.02 38.41 11.21
CA PHE A 141 23.67 37.76 10.06
C PHE A 141 25.20 37.73 10.20
N GLU A 142 25.78 38.70 10.85
CA GLU A 142 27.23 38.74 11.14
C GLU A 142 27.64 37.63 12.11
N THR A 143 26.83 37.31 13.10
CA THR A 143 27.15 36.37 14.17
C THR A 143 26.63 34.94 13.91
N GLN A 144 25.51 34.78 13.17
CA GLN A 144 24.86 33.52 12.90
C GLN A 144 25.33 32.94 11.57
N LYS A 145 26.04 31.83 11.63
CA LYS A 145 26.60 31.16 10.43
C LYS A 145 25.56 30.20 9.81
N ILE A 146 25.62 30.06 8.49
CA ILE A 146 24.91 29.00 7.77
C ILE A 146 25.51 27.64 8.13
N PRO A 147 24.72 26.65 8.53
CA PRO A 147 25.24 25.31 8.88
C PRO A 147 26.02 24.67 7.73
N SER A 148 27.08 23.93 8.09
CA SER A 148 27.82 23.12 7.10
C SER A 148 26.92 22.13 6.39
N GLY A 149 27.20 21.88 5.07
CA GLY A 149 26.42 20.98 4.24
C GLY A 149 25.18 21.62 3.57
N ILE A 150 24.88 22.90 3.84
CA ILE A 150 23.93 23.70 3.06
C ILE A 150 24.71 24.42 1.96
N LYS A 151 24.32 24.19 0.70
CA LYS A 151 24.96 24.90 -0.42
C LYS A 151 24.41 26.32 -0.49
N VAL A 152 25.31 27.31 -0.34
CA VAL A 152 24.96 28.73 -0.47
C VAL A 152 25.06 29.14 -1.93
N ILE A 153 24.07 29.88 -2.40
CA ILE A 153 24.03 30.49 -3.74
C ILE A 153 23.60 31.95 -3.63
N GLN A 154 24.06 32.77 -4.57
CA GLN A 154 23.58 34.14 -4.71
C GLN A 154 22.25 34.18 -5.48
N PRO A 155 21.45 35.26 -5.37
CA PRO A 155 20.15 35.37 -6.06
C PRO A 155 20.19 35.19 -7.58
N ASP A 156 21.28 35.51 -8.24
CA ASP A 156 21.51 35.36 -9.67
C ASP A 156 21.97 33.94 -10.07
N GLU A 157 22.30 33.10 -9.11
CA GLU A 157 22.80 31.74 -9.34
C GLU A 157 21.69 30.66 -9.29
N LEU A 158 20.42 31.02 -9.35
CA LEU A 158 19.30 30.08 -9.26
C LEU A 158 19.41 28.90 -10.24
N ASN A 159 19.92 29.14 -11.45
CA ASN A 159 20.13 28.11 -12.46
C ASN A 159 21.10 27.00 -12.03
N ALA A 160 21.88 27.19 -10.95
CA ALA A 160 22.73 26.14 -10.36
C ALA A 160 21.95 25.09 -9.56
N VAL A 161 20.69 25.40 -9.22
CA VAL A 161 19.79 24.51 -8.47
C VAL A 161 19.03 23.58 -9.41
N PHE A 162 18.70 24.06 -10.60
CA PHE A 162 17.86 23.36 -11.56
C PHE A 162 18.62 22.23 -12.27
N MET A 163 17.90 21.16 -12.53
CA MET A 163 18.41 20.04 -13.32
C MET A 163 18.70 20.52 -14.75
N LYS A 164 19.92 20.24 -15.19
CA LYS A 164 20.33 20.48 -16.57
C LYS A 164 20.35 19.17 -17.35
N LYS A 165 20.04 19.28 -18.62
CA LYS A 165 20.27 18.21 -19.59
C LYS A 165 21.78 17.94 -19.66
N PHE A 166 22.20 16.67 -19.53
CA PHE A 166 23.59 16.30 -19.68
C PHE A 166 23.87 15.66 -21.04
N ASP A 167 25.11 15.76 -21.51
CA ASP A 167 25.52 15.25 -22.81
C ASP A 167 26.14 13.86 -22.64
N LEU A 168 25.62 12.85 -23.38
CA LEU A 168 26.14 11.49 -23.40
C LEU A 168 26.79 11.10 -24.75
N ASN A 169 27.06 12.07 -25.64
CA ASN A 169 27.61 11.81 -26.97
C ASN A 169 29.02 11.16 -26.97
N GLN A 170 29.71 11.15 -25.83
CA GLN A 170 31.00 10.45 -25.66
C GLN A 170 30.84 8.93 -25.58
N TYR A 171 29.66 8.41 -25.30
CA TYR A 171 29.41 6.96 -25.25
C TYR A 171 28.98 6.43 -26.62
N LYS A 172 29.14 5.11 -26.82
CA LYS A 172 28.72 4.42 -28.06
C LYS A 172 27.26 4.12 -28.08
N ARG A 173 26.71 3.70 -26.91
CA ARG A 173 25.33 3.29 -26.72
C ARG A 173 24.81 3.74 -25.36
N ILE A 174 23.52 3.95 -25.26
CA ILE A 174 22.83 4.20 -24.00
C ILE A 174 21.84 3.07 -23.75
N HIS A 175 22.06 2.31 -22.70
CA HIS A 175 21.20 1.22 -22.27
C HIS A 175 20.21 1.72 -21.23
N HIS A 176 18.91 1.44 -21.42
CA HIS A 176 17.87 1.66 -20.41
C HIS A 176 17.36 0.29 -20.01
N ILE A 177 17.49 -0.07 -18.75
CA ILE A 177 17.10 -1.36 -18.20
C ILE A 177 15.93 -1.11 -17.26
N GLY A 178 14.82 -1.82 -17.48
CA GLY A 178 13.58 -1.67 -16.71
C GLY A 178 13.63 -2.33 -15.34
N ASP A 179 12.45 -2.60 -14.83
CA ASP A 179 12.23 -3.18 -13.51
C ASP A 179 12.87 -4.58 -13.43
N ILE A 180 13.74 -4.78 -12.44
CA ILE A 180 14.53 -6.02 -12.29
C ILE A 180 13.90 -6.95 -11.26
N HIS A 181 13.34 -6.39 -10.18
CA HIS A 181 12.61 -7.13 -9.16
C HIS A 181 13.29 -8.44 -8.72
N GLY A 182 14.56 -8.39 -8.34
CA GLY A 182 15.28 -9.58 -7.85
C GLY A 182 15.47 -10.68 -8.90
N CYS A 183 15.53 -10.36 -10.20
CA CYS A 183 15.75 -11.31 -11.30
C CYS A 183 17.16 -11.15 -11.87
N ARG A 184 18.16 -11.58 -11.10
CA ARG A 184 19.57 -11.43 -11.46
C ARG A 184 19.94 -12.22 -12.73
N THR A 185 19.47 -13.43 -12.87
CA THR A 185 19.75 -14.30 -14.04
C THR A 185 19.26 -13.64 -15.34
N ALA A 186 18.10 -12.99 -15.34
CA ALA A 186 17.61 -12.26 -16.51
C ALA A 186 18.51 -11.07 -16.86
N LEU A 187 19.03 -10.36 -15.84
CA LEU A 187 19.96 -9.25 -16.03
C LEU A 187 21.32 -9.73 -16.58
N ASP A 188 21.85 -10.86 -16.11
CA ASP A 188 23.08 -11.44 -16.63
C ASP A 188 22.91 -11.88 -18.08
N THR A 189 21.82 -12.55 -18.42
CA THR A 189 21.48 -12.90 -19.80
C THR A 189 21.39 -11.68 -20.70
N TYR A 190 20.80 -10.57 -20.20
CA TYR A 190 20.79 -9.30 -20.94
C TYR A 190 22.19 -8.81 -21.27
N PHE A 191 23.12 -8.85 -20.31
CA PHE A 191 24.50 -8.44 -20.57
C PHE A 191 25.22 -9.39 -21.52
N GLU A 192 25.05 -10.69 -21.37
CA GLU A 192 25.63 -11.68 -22.28
C GLU A 192 25.21 -11.47 -23.73
N MET A 193 23.90 -11.28 -23.97
CA MET A 193 23.34 -11.00 -25.30
C MET A 193 23.89 -9.71 -25.93
N ASN A 194 24.29 -8.72 -25.11
CA ASN A 194 24.77 -7.42 -25.58
C ASN A 194 26.32 -7.29 -25.49
N GLY A 195 27.03 -8.39 -25.30
CA GLY A 195 28.49 -8.44 -25.30
C GLY A 195 29.15 -7.97 -23.99
N GLY A 196 28.45 -8.10 -22.87
CA GLY A 196 28.91 -7.78 -21.52
C GLY A 196 28.74 -6.32 -21.13
N PHE A 197 29.10 -6.03 -19.89
CA PHE A 197 29.14 -4.66 -19.36
C PHE A 197 30.41 -3.93 -19.85
N LYS A 198 30.28 -2.78 -20.51
CA LYS A 198 31.38 -2.07 -21.17
C LYS A 198 31.56 -0.65 -20.62
N ASP A 199 32.80 -0.17 -20.58
CA ASP A 199 33.12 1.17 -20.05
C ASP A 199 32.83 2.31 -21.06
N ASP A 200 32.71 1.98 -22.37
CA ASP A 200 32.41 2.94 -23.43
C ASP A 200 30.90 3.00 -23.79
N GLU A 201 30.07 2.32 -23.02
CA GLU A 201 28.59 2.36 -23.10
C GLU A 201 28.04 2.89 -21.77
N PHE A 202 26.87 3.57 -21.80
CA PHE A 202 26.25 4.14 -20.63
C PHE A 202 24.99 3.36 -20.24
N TYR A 203 24.79 3.13 -18.94
CA TYR A 203 23.71 2.29 -18.42
C TYR A 203 22.83 3.07 -17.47
N ILE A 204 21.53 3.15 -17.79
CA ILE A 204 20.49 3.75 -16.96
C ILE A 204 19.57 2.64 -16.49
N PHE A 205 19.51 2.41 -15.19
CA PHE A 205 18.61 1.46 -14.56
C PHE A 205 17.39 2.20 -14.05
N CYS A 206 16.19 1.79 -14.43
CA CYS A 206 14.97 2.57 -14.25
C CYS A 206 14.27 2.37 -12.88
N GLY A 207 14.88 1.66 -11.93
CA GLY A 207 14.34 1.45 -10.58
C GLY A 207 13.70 0.08 -10.38
N ASP A 208 13.13 -0.14 -9.19
CA ASP A 208 12.51 -1.40 -8.74
C ASP A 208 13.46 -2.60 -8.89
N TYR A 209 14.58 -2.53 -8.16
CA TYR A 209 15.66 -3.51 -8.25
C TYR A 209 15.36 -4.80 -7.49
N THR A 210 14.64 -4.69 -6.39
CA THR A 210 14.37 -5.80 -5.47
C THR A 210 12.87 -5.99 -5.23
N ASP A 211 12.55 -6.97 -4.45
CA ASP A 211 11.22 -7.47 -4.11
C ASP A 211 10.60 -8.36 -5.22
N ARG A 212 9.80 -9.32 -4.81
CA ARG A 212 9.02 -10.28 -5.62
C ARG A 212 9.82 -11.39 -6.27
N GLY A 213 11.01 -11.11 -6.82
CA GLY A 213 11.90 -12.12 -7.34
C GLY A 213 12.70 -12.84 -6.25
N ILE A 214 13.49 -13.83 -6.64
CA ILE A 214 14.18 -14.75 -5.72
C ILE A 214 15.70 -14.55 -5.67
N GLU A 215 16.24 -13.56 -6.39
CA GLU A 215 17.67 -13.28 -6.50
C GLU A 215 17.99 -11.84 -6.06
N ASN A 216 17.29 -11.34 -5.01
CA ASN A 216 17.37 -9.95 -4.55
C ASN A 216 18.78 -9.58 -4.07
N ALA A 217 19.40 -10.45 -3.30
CA ALA A 217 20.75 -10.23 -2.78
C ALA A 217 21.78 -10.15 -3.91
N ASP A 218 21.65 -10.95 -4.96
CA ASP A 218 22.60 -10.96 -6.07
C ASP A 218 22.43 -9.75 -6.99
N VAL A 219 21.20 -9.26 -7.18
CA VAL A 219 20.96 -7.94 -7.81
C VAL A 219 21.62 -6.84 -7.00
N LEU A 220 21.45 -6.81 -5.67
CA LEU A 220 22.07 -5.79 -4.82
C LEU A 220 23.60 -5.86 -4.84
N LYS A 221 24.21 -7.04 -4.82
CA LYS A 221 25.67 -7.21 -4.96
C LYS A 221 26.17 -6.63 -6.29
N PHE A 222 25.45 -6.89 -7.38
CA PHE A 222 25.78 -6.30 -8.68
C PHE A 222 25.70 -4.76 -8.62
N LEU A 223 24.59 -4.20 -8.12
CA LEU A 223 24.42 -2.76 -8.03
C LEU A 223 25.50 -2.12 -7.13
N LEU A 224 25.86 -2.76 -6.01
CA LEU A 224 26.95 -2.30 -5.12
C LEU A 224 28.32 -2.33 -5.80
N SER A 225 28.53 -3.16 -6.81
CA SER A 225 29.74 -3.19 -7.63
C SER A 225 29.76 -2.15 -8.76
N ALA A 226 28.57 -1.64 -9.14
CA ALA A 226 28.39 -0.82 -10.33
C ALA A 226 28.04 0.66 -10.05
N TYR A 227 27.42 0.99 -8.90
CA TYR A 227 26.83 2.31 -8.63
C TYR A 227 27.80 3.50 -8.63
N ASP A 228 29.09 3.26 -8.42
CA ASP A 228 30.13 4.31 -8.41
C ASP A 228 30.82 4.45 -9.78
N LYS A 229 30.48 3.62 -10.76
CA LYS A 229 31.06 3.72 -12.11
C LYS A 229 30.56 4.97 -12.84
N PRO A 230 31.41 5.68 -13.59
CA PRO A 230 31.05 6.95 -14.23
C PRO A 230 30.01 6.79 -15.35
N ASN A 231 29.86 5.59 -15.87
CA ASN A 231 28.94 5.22 -16.95
C ASN A 231 27.67 4.51 -16.43
N VAL A 232 27.34 4.62 -15.14
CA VAL A 232 26.14 4.02 -14.53
C VAL A 232 25.31 5.09 -13.84
N LEU A 233 24.03 5.08 -14.12
CA LEU A 233 23.03 5.89 -13.43
C LEU A 233 21.88 5.01 -12.96
N LEU A 234 21.65 5.01 -11.66
CA LEU A 234 20.54 4.29 -11.03
C LEU A 234 19.40 5.27 -10.76
N LEU A 235 18.20 4.94 -11.19
CA LEU A 235 16.99 5.69 -10.83
C LEU A 235 16.29 5.03 -9.64
N GLU A 236 15.59 5.83 -8.87
CA GLU A 236 14.80 5.39 -7.73
C GLU A 236 13.42 4.94 -8.21
N GLY A 237 13.05 3.68 -7.95
CA GLY A 237 11.70 3.18 -8.07
C GLY A 237 10.93 3.26 -6.75
N ASN A 238 9.74 2.71 -6.70
CA ASN A 238 8.93 2.75 -5.49
C ASN A 238 9.33 1.69 -4.44
N HIS A 239 10.01 0.62 -4.84
CA HIS A 239 10.49 -0.46 -3.97
C HIS A 239 11.76 -0.06 -3.20
N GLU A 240 12.63 0.79 -3.72
CA GLU A 240 13.86 1.23 -3.06
C GLU A 240 13.62 1.91 -1.72
N ARG A 241 12.42 2.44 -1.49
CA ARG A 241 12.05 3.00 -0.19
C ARG A 241 12.16 1.99 0.94
N TRP A 242 11.85 0.73 0.69
CA TRP A 242 11.89 -0.32 1.71
C TRP A 242 13.33 -0.66 2.09
N LEU A 243 14.24 -0.68 1.13
CA LEU A 243 15.69 -0.78 1.37
C LEU A 243 16.22 0.37 2.23
N TRP A 244 15.76 1.59 1.94
CA TRP A 244 16.14 2.76 2.73
C TRP A 244 15.60 2.71 4.15
N ASP A 245 14.35 2.32 4.33
CA ASP A 245 13.74 2.22 5.65
C ASP A 245 14.45 1.15 6.50
N TRP A 246 14.71 -0.03 5.95
CA TRP A 246 15.50 -1.08 6.60
C TRP A 246 16.92 -0.62 6.95
N ALA A 247 17.60 0.01 6.02
CA ALA A 247 18.96 0.48 6.23
C ALA A 247 19.08 1.59 7.31
N ASN A 248 17.96 2.23 7.68
CA ASN A 248 17.88 3.24 8.73
C ASN A 248 17.10 2.76 9.97
N ASP A 249 16.98 1.46 10.17
CA ASP A 249 16.32 0.81 11.31
C ASP A 249 14.83 1.23 11.48
N LYS A 250 14.17 1.58 10.36
CA LYS A 250 12.74 1.86 10.32
C LYS A 250 11.98 0.58 9.95
N VAL A 251 10.80 0.40 10.54
CA VAL A 251 9.92 -0.71 10.17
C VAL A 251 9.37 -0.47 8.77
N SER A 252 9.57 -1.43 7.88
CA SER A 252 8.97 -1.42 6.55
C SER A 252 7.46 -1.70 6.65
N ASN A 253 6.67 -0.98 5.84
CA ASN A 253 5.25 -1.29 5.68
C ASN A 253 5.00 -2.27 4.52
N SER A 254 6.04 -2.74 3.84
CA SER A 254 5.96 -3.77 2.81
C SER A 254 6.09 -5.15 3.43
N LYS A 255 5.05 -5.96 3.30
CA LYS A 255 5.07 -7.36 3.75
C LYS A 255 5.98 -8.19 2.85
N GLU A 256 6.00 -7.89 1.58
CA GLU A 256 6.90 -8.51 0.60
C GLU A 256 8.35 -8.34 1.03
N PHE A 257 8.75 -7.09 1.28
CA PHE A 257 10.10 -6.80 1.74
C PHE A 257 10.42 -7.50 3.07
N GLU A 258 9.54 -7.41 4.09
CA GLU A 258 9.78 -7.97 5.43
C GLU A 258 9.87 -9.49 5.46
N PHE A 259 9.09 -10.20 4.62
CA PHE A 259 9.04 -11.66 4.66
C PHE A 259 10.00 -12.35 3.68
N HIS A 260 10.38 -11.68 2.60
CA HIS A 260 11.22 -12.28 1.54
C HIS A 260 12.54 -11.54 1.37
N THR A 261 12.51 -10.31 0.87
CA THR A 261 13.71 -9.57 0.48
C THR A 261 14.67 -9.34 1.65
N LYS A 262 14.15 -8.97 2.82
CA LYS A 262 14.95 -8.66 4.01
C LYS A 262 15.77 -9.87 4.50
N ALA A 263 15.13 -11.05 4.61
CA ALA A 263 15.80 -12.26 5.04
C ALA A 263 16.96 -12.62 4.09
N GLU A 264 16.71 -12.56 2.79
CA GLU A 264 17.72 -12.82 1.76
C GLU A 264 18.91 -11.86 1.82
N ILE A 265 18.65 -10.56 2.06
CA ILE A 265 19.68 -9.51 2.18
C ILE A 265 20.53 -9.74 3.46
N GLU A 266 19.89 -10.06 4.57
CA GLU A 266 20.53 -10.30 5.86
C GLU A 266 21.38 -11.59 5.82
N ASP A 267 20.86 -12.66 5.26
CA ASP A 267 21.58 -13.93 5.05
C ASP A 267 22.79 -13.78 4.12
N ALA A 268 22.68 -12.92 3.11
CA ALA A 268 23.77 -12.60 2.20
C ALA A 268 24.84 -11.67 2.81
N GLY A 269 24.66 -11.19 4.04
CA GLY A 269 25.58 -10.32 4.77
C GLY A 269 25.71 -8.92 4.18
N ILE A 270 24.70 -8.42 3.49
CA ILE A 270 24.70 -7.06 2.92
C ILE A 270 24.50 -6.04 4.04
N ASP A 271 25.45 -5.14 4.22
CA ASP A 271 25.43 -4.19 5.32
C ASP A 271 24.60 -2.93 5.02
N LYS A 272 23.92 -2.42 6.05
CA LYS A 272 23.04 -1.24 5.98
C LYS A 272 23.76 0.04 5.53
N LYS A 273 25.06 0.17 5.81
CA LYS A 273 25.86 1.35 5.42
C LYS A 273 26.07 1.38 3.90
N SER A 274 26.33 0.23 3.29
CA SER A 274 26.46 0.07 1.84
C SER A 274 25.15 0.40 1.14
N ILE A 275 24.01 -0.07 1.65
CA ILE A 275 22.69 0.26 1.11
C ILE A 275 22.38 1.76 1.23
N ARG A 276 22.72 2.41 2.36
CA ARG A 276 22.57 3.87 2.47
C ARG A 276 23.43 4.64 1.45
N LYS A 277 24.63 4.16 1.13
CA LYS A 277 25.48 4.76 0.09
C LYS A 277 24.88 4.59 -1.30
N LEU A 278 24.49 3.35 -1.64
CA LEU A 278 23.83 3.01 -2.89
C LEU A 278 22.59 3.89 -3.12
N TYR A 279 21.70 3.96 -2.13
CA TYR A 279 20.48 4.73 -2.23
C TYR A 279 20.71 6.24 -2.44
N ARG A 280 21.74 6.81 -1.80
CA ARG A 280 22.09 8.23 -1.95
C ARG A 280 22.61 8.58 -3.34
N ARG A 281 23.06 7.60 -4.11
CA ARG A 281 23.48 7.77 -5.51
C ARG A 281 22.33 7.69 -6.50
N MET A 282 21.18 7.17 -6.10
CA MET A 282 20.02 7.07 -6.98
C MET A 282 19.43 8.44 -7.31
N GLY A 283 19.22 8.67 -8.60
CA GLY A 283 18.50 9.82 -9.14
C GLY A 283 17.00 9.56 -9.22
N GLN A 284 16.22 10.58 -9.55
CA GLN A 284 14.77 10.42 -9.80
C GLN A 284 14.43 10.45 -11.29
N CYS A 285 15.33 10.98 -12.10
CA CYS A 285 15.25 10.93 -13.55
C CYS A 285 16.65 11.07 -14.17
N ALA A 286 16.77 10.65 -15.43
CA ALA A 286 17.88 10.96 -16.29
C ALA A 286 17.33 11.83 -17.44
N TYR A 287 17.88 13.04 -17.62
CA TYR A 287 17.52 13.96 -18.69
C TYR A 287 18.76 14.31 -19.48
N TYR A 288 18.85 13.82 -20.72
CA TYR A 288 20.10 13.87 -21.46
C TYR A 288 19.88 14.05 -22.97
N GLU A 289 20.98 14.37 -23.65
CA GLU A 289 21.09 14.43 -25.11
C GLU A 289 22.05 13.37 -25.62
N PHE A 290 21.66 12.69 -26.70
CA PHE A 290 22.49 11.74 -27.42
C PHE A 290 22.07 11.68 -28.89
N ARG A 291 23.05 11.86 -29.81
CA ARG A 291 22.84 11.82 -31.25
C ARG A 291 21.66 12.69 -31.73
N GLY A 292 21.56 13.91 -31.20
CA GLY A 292 20.51 14.87 -31.53
C GLY A 292 19.12 14.55 -30.95
N LYS A 293 19.00 13.52 -30.11
CA LYS A 293 17.78 13.14 -29.39
C LYS A 293 17.85 13.61 -27.95
N THR A 294 16.77 14.18 -27.46
CA THR A 294 16.58 14.51 -26.05
C THR A 294 15.74 13.43 -25.38
N VAL A 295 16.28 12.77 -24.38
CA VAL A 295 15.63 11.64 -23.71
C VAL A 295 15.43 11.95 -22.23
N LEU A 296 14.22 11.66 -21.74
CA LEU A 296 13.87 11.62 -20.34
C LEU A 296 13.64 10.16 -19.92
N ALA A 297 14.45 9.67 -19.00
CA ALA A 297 14.17 8.39 -18.33
C ALA A 297 13.71 8.66 -16.89
N THR A 298 12.60 8.05 -16.47
CA THR A 298 12.05 8.05 -15.11
C THR A 298 11.59 6.63 -14.77
N HIS A 299 11.29 6.38 -13.50
CA HIS A 299 10.74 5.06 -13.17
C HIS A 299 9.32 4.85 -13.74
N ALA A 300 8.43 5.86 -13.70
CA ALA A 300 7.00 5.64 -14.01
C ALA A 300 6.37 6.52 -15.10
N GLY A 301 7.16 7.37 -15.77
CA GLY A 301 6.72 8.18 -16.90
C GLY A 301 5.96 9.47 -16.53
N LEU A 302 6.17 10.51 -17.36
CA LEU A 302 5.51 11.81 -17.29
C LEU A 302 4.72 12.07 -18.57
N SER A 303 3.72 12.95 -18.53
CA SER A 303 2.91 13.33 -19.71
C SER A 303 3.55 14.40 -20.58
N PHE A 304 4.63 15.04 -20.15
CA PHE A 304 5.46 15.98 -20.91
C PHE A 304 6.73 16.32 -20.10
N ILE A 305 7.71 16.94 -20.73
CA ILE A 305 8.91 17.47 -20.06
C ILE A 305 8.68 18.97 -19.80
N PRO A 306 8.50 19.41 -18.54
CA PRO A 306 8.37 20.82 -18.21
C PRO A 306 9.70 21.56 -18.36
N GLU A 307 9.69 22.88 -18.51
CA GLU A 307 10.90 23.70 -18.55
C GLU A 307 11.80 23.49 -17.34
N ASN A 308 11.19 23.28 -16.17
CA ASN A 308 11.91 23.02 -14.93
C ASN A 308 11.56 21.65 -14.34
N LEU A 309 12.30 20.62 -14.72
CA LEU A 309 12.16 19.27 -14.18
C LEU A 309 12.39 19.19 -12.65
N THR A 310 13.16 20.12 -12.08
CA THR A 310 13.40 20.15 -10.63
C THR A 310 12.13 20.44 -9.84
N ALA A 311 11.18 21.17 -10.46
CA ALA A 311 9.91 21.52 -9.85
C ALA A 311 8.87 20.39 -9.88
N VAL A 312 9.10 19.33 -10.67
CA VAL A 312 8.22 18.15 -10.68
C VAL A 312 8.37 17.39 -9.37
N ALA A 313 7.25 17.09 -8.73
CA ALA A 313 7.24 16.26 -7.52
C ALA A 313 7.86 14.88 -7.82
N THR A 314 8.80 14.46 -6.97
CA THR A 314 9.48 13.15 -7.13
C THR A 314 8.50 11.98 -7.17
N SER A 315 7.37 12.08 -6.44
CA SER A 315 6.31 11.09 -6.47
C SER A 315 5.73 10.85 -7.87
N GLN A 316 5.68 11.89 -8.72
CA GLN A 316 5.22 11.74 -10.11
C GLN A 316 6.24 11.01 -10.99
N MET A 317 7.52 11.18 -10.73
CA MET A 317 8.58 10.45 -11.45
C MET A 317 8.65 8.97 -11.06
N ILE A 318 8.35 8.66 -9.79
CA ILE A 318 8.46 7.30 -9.22
C ILE A 318 7.16 6.51 -9.38
N LYS A 319 5.98 7.15 -9.30
CA LYS A 319 4.67 6.47 -9.36
C LYS A 319 3.90 6.78 -10.64
N GLY A 320 4.41 7.72 -11.42
CA GLY A 320 3.79 8.20 -12.64
C GLY A 320 2.69 9.24 -12.42
N VAL A 321 2.27 9.83 -13.52
CA VAL A 321 1.19 10.81 -13.60
C VAL A 321 -0.15 10.08 -13.75
N GLY A 322 -1.20 10.57 -13.12
CA GLY A 322 -2.54 9.96 -13.17
C GLY A 322 -2.65 8.68 -12.37
N ARG A 323 -3.56 7.80 -12.79
CA ARG A 323 -3.79 6.49 -12.17
C ARG A 323 -2.82 5.45 -12.74
N TYR A 324 -2.68 4.33 -12.05
CA TYR A 324 -1.80 3.22 -12.49
C TYR A 324 -2.13 2.72 -13.91
N ASN A 325 -3.39 2.72 -14.29
CA ASN A 325 -3.87 2.26 -15.60
C ASN A 325 -3.78 3.32 -16.73
N ASP A 326 -3.33 4.54 -16.45
CA ASP A 326 -3.30 5.63 -17.41
C ASP A 326 -2.01 5.66 -18.28
N ALA A 327 -1.18 4.61 -18.21
CA ALA A 327 0.13 4.56 -18.88
C ALA A 327 0.04 4.84 -20.39
N GLU A 328 -0.94 4.29 -21.09
CA GLU A 328 -1.17 4.48 -22.52
C GLU A 328 -1.57 5.94 -22.83
N GLN A 329 -2.48 6.51 -22.03
CA GLN A 329 -2.88 7.92 -22.18
C GLN A 329 -1.71 8.86 -21.94
N VAL A 330 -0.89 8.58 -20.91
CA VAL A 330 0.32 9.37 -20.59
C VAL A 330 1.31 9.33 -21.75
N ALA A 331 1.51 8.15 -22.37
CA ALA A 331 2.39 8.00 -23.53
C ALA A 331 1.89 8.78 -24.76
N SER A 332 0.59 8.73 -25.03
CA SER A 332 -0.03 9.48 -26.14
C SER A 332 0.08 11.00 -25.91
N THR A 333 -0.20 11.46 -24.70
CA THR A 333 -0.08 12.88 -24.33
C THR A 333 1.37 13.36 -24.40
N PHE A 334 2.34 12.51 -24.05
CA PHE A 334 3.76 12.86 -24.16
C PHE A 334 4.14 13.10 -25.65
N ALA A 335 3.77 12.17 -26.52
CA ALA A 335 4.05 12.29 -27.97
C ALA A 335 3.41 13.54 -28.58
N GLU A 336 2.15 13.83 -28.20
CA GLU A 336 1.42 15.02 -28.69
C GLU A 336 2.07 16.33 -28.23
N LYS A 337 2.46 16.41 -26.94
CA LYS A 337 2.97 17.67 -26.38
C LYS A 337 4.43 17.95 -26.68
N MET A 338 5.27 16.92 -26.83
CA MET A 338 6.71 17.12 -26.97
C MET A 338 7.16 17.16 -28.43
N GLY A 339 6.48 16.43 -29.32
CA GLY A 339 6.83 16.40 -30.75
C GLY A 339 8.18 15.73 -31.04
N ASP A 340 8.69 15.96 -32.24
CA ASP A 340 9.90 15.31 -32.75
C ASP A 340 11.16 15.66 -31.94
N GLY A 341 12.08 14.71 -31.83
CA GLY A 341 13.35 14.85 -31.15
C GLY A 341 13.31 14.61 -29.62
N PHE A 342 12.13 14.48 -29.03
CA PHE A 342 11.94 14.16 -27.59
C PHE A 342 11.43 12.76 -27.38
N TYR A 343 12.04 12.06 -26.42
CA TYR A 343 11.73 10.66 -26.13
C TYR A 343 11.60 10.43 -24.62
N GLN A 344 10.81 9.45 -24.25
CA GLN A 344 10.66 9.03 -22.86
C GLN A 344 10.84 7.52 -22.71
N VAL A 345 11.56 7.12 -21.65
CA VAL A 345 11.73 5.73 -21.25
C VAL A 345 11.30 5.56 -19.80
N HIS A 346 10.48 4.56 -19.50
CA HIS A 346 10.02 4.30 -18.13
C HIS A 346 9.59 2.83 -17.94
N GLY A 347 9.49 2.36 -16.69
CA GLY A 347 8.95 1.07 -16.26
C GLY A 347 7.67 1.20 -15.46
N HIS A 348 7.57 0.47 -14.36
CA HIS A 348 6.58 0.52 -13.30
C HIS A 348 5.15 0.13 -13.65
N ARG A 349 4.58 0.50 -14.76
CA ARG A 349 3.13 0.39 -15.08
C ARG A 349 2.90 -0.21 -16.45
N ASN A 350 2.29 -1.40 -16.47
CA ASN A 350 1.90 -2.06 -17.71
C ASN A 350 0.73 -3.04 -17.51
N THR A 351 -0.40 -2.57 -17.00
CA THR A 351 -1.59 -3.42 -16.76
C THR A 351 -2.22 -3.96 -18.03
N LYS A 352 -2.07 -3.23 -19.14
CA LYS A 352 -2.69 -3.57 -20.44
C LYS A 352 -1.77 -4.41 -21.34
N GLY A 353 -0.57 -4.76 -20.90
CA GLY A 353 0.38 -5.50 -21.75
C GLY A 353 0.92 -4.69 -22.94
N LEU A 354 1.15 -3.39 -22.74
CA LEU A 354 1.74 -2.52 -23.77
C LEU A 354 3.09 -3.07 -24.23
N PRO A 355 3.43 -2.94 -25.53
CA PRO A 355 4.75 -3.33 -26.04
C PRO A 355 5.85 -2.43 -25.49
N VAL A 356 7.12 -2.81 -25.64
CA VAL A 356 8.26 -1.98 -25.25
C VAL A 356 8.19 -0.62 -25.95
N LYS A 357 8.04 -0.59 -27.26
CA LYS A 357 7.77 0.63 -28.01
C LYS A 357 6.26 0.91 -28.02
N VAL A 358 5.80 1.78 -27.10
CA VAL A 358 4.38 2.15 -26.98
C VAL A 358 3.93 3.03 -28.16
N ASN A 359 4.78 3.99 -28.55
CA ASN A 359 4.65 4.81 -29.75
C ASN A 359 6.03 5.29 -30.21
N ASP A 360 6.11 6.18 -31.17
CA ASP A 360 7.41 6.62 -31.71
C ASP A 360 8.28 7.41 -30.73
N HIS A 361 7.71 7.88 -29.62
CA HIS A 361 8.36 8.73 -28.62
C HIS A 361 8.51 8.09 -27.23
N VAL A 362 7.76 7.00 -26.92
CA VAL A 362 7.68 6.44 -25.57
C VAL A 362 7.94 4.96 -25.56
N PHE A 363 8.83 4.54 -24.63
CA PHE A 363 9.21 3.16 -24.38
C PHE A 363 8.84 2.75 -22.96
N ASN A 364 8.14 1.62 -22.81
CA ASN A 364 7.69 1.05 -21.55
C ASN A 364 8.46 -0.23 -21.24
N LEU A 365 9.23 -0.20 -20.16
CA LEU A 365 10.13 -1.29 -19.77
C LEU A 365 9.57 -2.18 -18.64
N GLU A 366 8.29 -2.03 -18.28
CA GLU A 366 7.62 -2.95 -17.34
C GLU A 366 7.20 -4.23 -18.07
N GLY A 367 7.89 -5.32 -17.80
CA GLY A 367 7.71 -6.61 -18.44
C GLY A 367 7.25 -7.73 -17.52
N ARG A 368 6.96 -7.45 -16.24
CA ARG A 368 6.57 -8.44 -15.22
C ARG A 368 7.59 -9.57 -15.07
N VAL A 369 8.86 -9.22 -15.13
CA VAL A 369 9.96 -10.19 -15.08
C VAL A 369 9.89 -11.12 -13.87
N GLU A 370 9.48 -10.60 -12.72
CA GLU A 370 9.33 -11.35 -11.46
C GLU A 370 8.22 -12.40 -11.48
N PHE A 371 7.31 -12.36 -12.45
CA PHE A 371 6.22 -13.32 -12.64
C PHE A 371 6.39 -14.17 -13.90
N GLY A 372 7.63 -14.43 -14.32
CA GLY A 372 7.94 -15.21 -15.51
C GLY A 372 7.81 -14.47 -16.84
N GLY A 373 7.62 -13.15 -16.78
CA GLY A 373 7.67 -12.27 -17.94
C GLY A 373 9.10 -11.93 -18.36
N ASN A 374 9.27 -10.81 -19.03
CA ASN A 374 10.55 -10.41 -19.61
C ASN A 374 11.18 -9.25 -18.84
N LEU A 375 12.49 -9.32 -18.58
CA LEU A 375 13.27 -8.13 -18.33
C LEU A 375 13.30 -7.33 -19.64
N ARG A 376 12.77 -6.12 -19.60
CA ARG A 376 12.72 -5.24 -20.76
C ARG A 376 13.81 -4.19 -20.70
N ALA A 377 14.39 -3.93 -21.84
CA ALA A 377 15.36 -2.88 -22.03
C ALA A 377 15.16 -2.18 -23.38
N VAL A 378 15.70 -0.98 -23.53
CA VAL A 378 15.86 -0.32 -24.82
C VAL A 378 17.25 0.27 -24.94
N ILE A 379 17.92 -0.01 -26.04
CA ILE A 379 19.25 0.50 -26.35
C ILE A 379 19.10 1.65 -27.36
N LEU A 380 19.59 2.83 -27.01
CA LEU A 380 19.75 3.91 -27.97
C LEU A 380 21.15 3.79 -28.58
N ASP A 381 21.19 3.33 -29.84
CA ASP A 381 22.42 3.01 -30.53
C ASP A 381 23.11 4.24 -31.14
N ASN A 382 24.33 4.07 -31.61
CA ASN A 382 25.17 5.12 -32.16
C ASN A 382 24.59 5.80 -33.42
N ASP A 383 23.74 5.13 -34.15
CA ASP A 383 23.01 5.70 -35.30
C ASP A 383 21.76 6.49 -34.89
N GLY A 384 21.47 6.58 -33.59
CA GLY A 384 20.29 7.21 -33.03
C GLY A 384 19.03 6.35 -33.04
N SER A 385 19.10 5.08 -33.44
CA SER A 385 17.96 4.15 -33.39
C SER A 385 17.72 3.61 -31.97
N PHE A 386 16.46 3.37 -31.63
CA PHE A 386 16.08 2.66 -30.41
C PHE A 386 15.84 1.18 -30.71
N VAL A 387 16.58 0.32 -30.05
CA VAL A 387 16.52 -1.15 -30.20
C VAL A 387 15.90 -1.75 -28.95
N PRO A 388 14.63 -2.20 -28.97
CA PRO A 388 14.00 -2.92 -27.86
C PRO A 388 14.69 -4.28 -27.65
N VAL A 389 14.85 -4.65 -26.38
CA VAL A 389 15.38 -5.96 -25.95
C VAL A 389 14.46 -6.53 -24.88
N GLU A 390 14.07 -7.78 -25.01
CA GLU A 390 13.30 -8.53 -24.03
C GLU A 390 14.04 -9.83 -23.70
N VAL A 391 14.23 -10.08 -22.40
CA VAL A 391 14.89 -11.29 -21.88
C VAL A 391 13.94 -12.01 -20.95
N GLN A 392 13.50 -13.19 -21.32
CA GLN A 392 12.59 -13.98 -20.50
C GLN A 392 13.25 -14.40 -19.19
N ASN A 393 12.53 -14.29 -18.08
CA ASN A 393 12.96 -14.85 -16.81
C ASN A 393 12.80 -16.38 -16.81
N THR A 394 13.91 -17.09 -16.97
CA THR A 394 13.95 -18.56 -17.00
C THR A 394 14.04 -19.20 -15.62
N VAL A 395 14.29 -18.40 -14.58
CA VAL A 395 14.41 -18.86 -13.19
C VAL A 395 13.07 -18.84 -12.46
N PHE A 396 12.10 -18.05 -12.96
CA PHE A 396 10.75 -18.04 -12.41
C PHE A 396 10.16 -19.45 -12.54
N LYS A 397 9.82 -20.00 -11.38
CA LYS A 397 8.97 -21.18 -11.31
C LYS A 397 7.62 -20.70 -10.86
N GLU A 398 6.59 -20.84 -11.70
CA GLU A 398 5.24 -20.82 -11.15
C GLU A 398 5.24 -21.73 -9.93
N PRO A 399 4.66 -21.30 -8.79
CA PRO A 399 4.42 -22.22 -7.68
C PRO A 399 3.76 -23.45 -8.31
N GLU A 400 4.45 -24.60 -8.28
CA GLU A 400 3.89 -25.85 -8.79
C GLU A 400 2.52 -25.97 -8.15
N LYS A 401 1.45 -25.93 -8.96
CA LYS A 401 0.15 -26.42 -8.54
C LYS A 401 0.40 -27.90 -8.33
N LEU A 402 0.68 -28.25 -7.07
CA LEU A 402 0.79 -29.64 -6.68
C LEU A 402 -0.63 -30.22 -6.81
N GLU A 403 -0.91 -30.77 -7.98
CA GLU A 403 -2.01 -31.71 -8.10
C GLU A 403 -1.61 -32.88 -7.21
N SER A 404 -2.39 -33.10 -6.17
CA SER A 404 -2.13 -34.21 -5.25
C SER A 404 -2.35 -35.53 -6.01
N SER A 405 -1.36 -36.41 -5.94
CA SER A 405 -1.48 -37.80 -6.38
C SER A 405 -1.89 -38.70 -5.22
N ALA A 406 -2.25 -38.15 -4.07
CA ALA A 406 -2.55 -38.91 -2.87
C ALA A 406 -3.93 -39.57 -2.97
N ASP A 407 -3.93 -40.92 -2.96
CA ASP A 407 -5.13 -41.74 -2.96
C ASP A 407 -5.58 -42.13 -1.55
N SER A 408 -4.76 -41.87 -0.52
CA SER A 408 -5.05 -42.20 0.88
C SER A 408 -4.78 -41.04 1.82
N VAL A 409 -5.44 -41.05 2.99
CA VAL A 409 -5.19 -40.05 4.06
C VAL A 409 -3.72 -40.05 4.53
N GLY A 410 -3.07 -41.21 4.53
CA GLY A 410 -1.65 -41.32 4.88
C GLY A 410 -0.74 -40.58 3.90
N GLU A 411 -1.00 -40.68 2.60
CA GLU A 411 -0.28 -39.95 1.57
C GLU A 411 -0.55 -38.44 1.68
N TRP A 412 -1.81 -38.05 1.94
CA TRP A 412 -2.14 -36.64 2.22
C TRP A 412 -1.37 -36.07 3.41
N ILE A 413 -1.27 -36.80 4.53
CA ILE A 413 -0.47 -36.39 5.69
C ILE A 413 0.99 -36.13 5.28
N PHE A 414 1.56 -37.03 4.47
CA PHE A 414 2.94 -36.90 4.02
C PHE A 414 3.11 -35.65 3.13
N GLU A 415 2.20 -35.42 2.18
CA GLU A 415 2.24 -34.25 1.30
C GLU A 415 2.05 -32.94 2.07
N LEU A 416 1.04 -32.87 2.97
CA LEU A 416 0.77 -31.68 3.77
C LEU A 416 1.97 -31.30 4.67
N ARG A 417 2.70 -32.28 5.19
CA ARG A 417 3.90 -32.05 6.03
C ARG A 417 5.10 -31.53 5.22
N ARG A 418 5.20 -31.89 3.95
CA ARG A 418 6.28 -31.43 3.05
C ARG A 418 6.02 -30.05 2.48
N ASN A 419 4.78 -29.59 2.49
CA ASN A 419 4.43 -28.31 1.92
C ASN A 419 4.80 -27.17 2.90
N LYS A 420 5.79 -26.34 2.52
CA LYS A 420 6.27 -25.20 3.33
C LYS A 420 5.21 -24.15 3.62
N TYR A 421 4.12 -24.16 2.87
CA TYR A 421 2.99 -23.24 3.04
C TYR A 421 1.92 -23.76 3.98
N ILE A 422 2.11 -24.95 4.57
CA ILE A 422 1.19 -25.58 5.51
C ILE A 422 1.87 -25.73 6.86
N LYS A 423 1.13 -25.41 7.90
CA LYS A 423 1.55 -25.59 9.30
C LYS A 423 0.69 -26.67 9.95
N GLU A 424 1.37 -27.69 10.49
CA GLU A 424 0.76 -28.67 11.37
C GLU A 424 0.84 -28.21 12.84
N LYS A 425 -0.21 -28.45 13.60
CA LYS A 425 -0.22 -28.29 15.04
C LYS A 425 -0.88 -29.53 15.67
N GLN A 426 -0.15 -30.21 16.55
CA GLN A 426 -0.55 -31.49 17.14
C GLN A 426 -1.24 -31.30 18.49
N TYR A 427 -2.30 -32.09 18.73
CA TYR A 427 -3.13 -32.15 19.91
C TYR A 427 -3.37 -33.63 20.26
N GLY A 428 -2.50 -34.23 21.04
CA GLY A 428 -2.51 -35.69 21.27
C GLY A 428 -2.31 -36.46 19.95
N ASN A 429 -3.24 -37.32 19.57
CA ASN A 429 -3.21 -38.06 18.32
C ASN A 429 -3.77 -37.29 17.13
N ILE A 430 -4.46 -36.18 17.38
CA ILE A 430 -5.08 -35.35 16.32
C ILE A 430 -4.16 -34.18 15.95
N SER A 431 -3.92 -34.01 14.65
CA SER A 431 -3.22 -32.84 14.11
C SER A 431 -4.15 -31.94 13.32
N SER A 432 -4.00 -30.65 13.52
CA SER A 432 -4.65 -29.58 12.73
C SER A 432 -3.69 -29.12 11.64
N PHE A 433 -4.17 -29.07 10.39
CA PHE A 433 -3.44 -28.56 9.24
C PHE A 433 -4.02 -27.23 8.77
N ASN A 434 -3.17 -26.21 8.70
CA ASN A 434 -3.58 -24.86 8.27
C ASN A 434 -2.56 -24.26 7.34
N PHE A 435 -3.03 -23.52 6.33
CA PHE A 435 -2.13 -22.73 5.50
C PHE A 435 -1.45 -21.62 6.33
N THR A 436 -0.22 -21.30 5.99
CA THR A 436 0.58 -20.26 6.65
C THR A 436 0.14 -18.85 6.24
N LYS A 437 0.58 -17.85 7.00
CA LYS A 437 0.44 -16.45 6.59
C LYS A 437 1.16 -16.19 5.25
N THR A 438 2.30 -16.84 5.04
CA THR A 438 3.07 -16.77 3.79
C THR A 438 2.23 -17.23 2.60
N ALA A 439 1.60 -18.42 2.68
CA ALA A 439 0.69 -18.89 1.63
C ALA A 439 -0.40 -17.86 1.29
N PHE A 440 -0.95 -17.18 2.31
CA PHE A 440 -1.97 -16.15 2.12
C PHE A 440 -1.43 -14.91 1.40
N TYR A 441 -0.21 -14.47 1.72
CA TYR A 441 0.40 -13.27 1.11
C TYR A 441 0.95 -13.55 -0.28
N ASP A 442 1.59 -14.70 -0.47
CA ASP A 442 2.11 -15.14 -1.77
C ASP A 442 1.01 -15.61 -2.73
N LYS A 443 -0.24 -15.67 -2.22
CA LYS A 443 -1.41 -16.15 -2.97
C LYS A 443 -1.20 -17.56 -3.55
N VAL A 444 -0.46 -18.41 -2.82
CA VAL A 444 -0.23 -19.81 -3.19
C VAL A 444 -1.46 -20.63 -2.79
N TRP A 445 -2.32 -20.86 -3.77
CA TRP A 445 -3.58 -21.59 -3.61
C TRP A 445 -3.61 -22.77 -4.58
N ASP A 446 -3.11 -23.89 -4.11
CA ASP A 446 -3.18 -25.19 -4.72
C ASP A 446 -4.18 -26.09 -3.97
N GLU A 447 -4.30 -27.33 -4.38
CA GLU A 447 -5.20 -28.30 -3.76
C GLU A 447 -4.86 -28.50 -2.27
N GLN A 448 -3.58 -28.54 -1.91
CA GLN A 448 -3.13 -28.78 -0.54
C GLN A 448 -3.40 -27.58 0.37
N THR A 449 -3.05 -26.36 -0.06
CA THR A 449 -3.22 -25.14 0.72
C THR A 449 -4.68 -24.74 0.87
N THR A 450 -5.54 -25.05 -0.12
CA THR A 450 -6.99 -24.81 0.00
C THR A 450 -7.66 -25.76 0.96
N LYS A 451 -7.23 -27.04 1.02
CA LYS A 451 -7.72 -28.06 1.98
C LYS A 451 -7.23 -27.79 3.40
N ALA A 452 -6.05 -27.19 3.59
CA ALA A 452 -5.44 -26.90 4.88
C ALA A 452 -6.16 -25.75 5.61
N ARG A 453 -7.46 -25.93 5.92
CA ARG A 453 -8.31 -24.97 6.63
C ARG A 453 -9.44 -25.68 7.33
N GLY A 454 -9.40 -25.74 8.67
CA GLY A 454 -10.38 -26.49 9.45
C GLY A 454 -10.31 -27.99 9.15
N LEU A 455 -9.09 -28.49 8.95
CA LEU A 455 -8.81 -29.90 8.68
C LEU A 455 -8.09 -30.51 9.89
N TYR A 456 -8.67 -31.54 10.48
CA TYR A 456 -8.16 -32.26 11.62
C TYR A 456 -8.08 -33.75 11.31
N ILE A 457 -6.90 -34.34 11.52
CA ILE A 457 -6.60 -35.75 11.18
C ILE A 457 -6.06 -36.46 12.41
N ASP A 458 -6.63 -37.61 12.74
CA ASP A 458 -6.05 -38.60 13.65
C ASP A 458 -4.88 -39.27 12.93
N ILE A 459 -3.66 -38.91 13.35
CA ILE A 459 -2.45 -39.32 12.64
C ILE A 459 -2.19 -40.83 12.75
N PRO A 460 -2.28 -41.49 13.93
CA PRO A 460 -2.12 -42.93 14.03
C PRO A 460 -3.16 -43.73 13.25
N LYS A 461 -4.41 -43.28 13.21
CA LYS A 461 -5.51 -43.98 12.52
C LYS A 461 -5.61 -43.57 11.05
N GLN A 462 -4.87 -42.55 10.62
CA GLN A 462 -4.95 -41.97 9.27
C GLN A 462 -6.40 -41.65 8.87
N LYS A 463 -7.15 -41.01 9.76
CA LYS A 463 -8.58 -40.71 9.58
C LYS A 463 -8.83 -39.21 9.76
N VAL A 464 -9.61 -38.61 8.87
CA VAL A 464 -10.12 -37.24 9.06
C VAL A 464 -11.15 -37.27 10.20
N VAL A 465 -10.90 -36.49 11.24
CA VAL A 465 -11.73 -36.39 12.44
C VAL A 465 -12.75 -35.29 12.32
N ALA A 466 -12.28 -34.12 11.85
CA ALA A 466 -13.15 -32.98 11.64
C ALA A 466 -12.67 -32.16 10.44
N ARG A 467 -13.63 -31.61 9.75
CA ARG A 467 -13.40 -30.83 8.53
C ARG A 467 -14.42 -29.72 8.35
N ALA A 468 -13.93 -28.58 7.77
CA ALA A 468 -14.78 -27.53 7.24
C ALA A 468 -14.65 -27.44 5.71
N TYR A 469 -14.97 -26.27 5.16
CA TYR A 469 -14.84 -26.00 3.74
C TYR A 469 -13.38 -25.92 3.30
N ASP A 470 -13.08 -26.37 2.10
CA ASP A 470 -11.92 -25.93 1.37
C ASP A 470 -11.95 -24.40 1.25
N LYS A 471 -10.79 -23.76 1.13
CA LYS A 471 -10.76 -22.31 1.01
C LYS A 471 -11.34 -21.88 -0.34
N PHE A 472 -12.41 -21.09 -0.31
CA PHE A 472 -12.97 -20.41 -1.46
C PHE A 472 -12.90 -18.88 -1.29
N PHE A 473 -13.02 -18.12 -2.38
CA PHE A 473 -12.58 -16.75 -2.51
C PHE A 473 -13.74 -15.78 -2.71
N ASN A 474 -13.48 -14.47 -2.52
CA ASN A 474 -14.49 -13.46 -2.84
C ASN A 474 -14.51 -13.22 -4.36
N VAL A 475 -15.67 -12.74 -4.83
CA VAL A 475 -15.76 -12.17 -6.18
C VAL A 475 -14.68 -11.09 -6.34
N ASN A 476 -13.97 -11.09 -7.45
CA ASN A 476 -12.85 -10.20 -7.78
C ASN A 476 -11.57 -10.36 -6.91
N GLU A 477 -11.47 -11.40 -6.07
CA GLU A 477 -10.26 -11.67 -5.27
C GLU A 477 -9.16 -12.38 -6.09
N ARG A 478 -9.56 -13.21 -7.05
CA ARG A 478 -8.68 -14.05 -7.86
C ARG A 478 -8.97 -13.87 -9.35
N PRO A 479 -8.04 -14.21 -10.25
CA PRO A 479 -8.33 -14.20 -11.68
C PRO A 479 -9.60 -14.98 -12.03
N GLU A 480 -9.73 -16.21 -11.49
CA GLU A 480 -10.84 -17.11 -11.73
C GLU A 480 -12.17 -16.69 -11.05
N THR A 481 -12.12 -15.76 -10.09
CA THR A 481 -13.33 -15.21 -9.43
C THR A 481 -13.66 -13.79 -9.87
N LYS A 482 -13.00 -13.27 -10.91
CA LYS A 482 -13.43 -12.02 -11.52
C LYS A 482 -14.82 -12.14 -12.09
N LEU A 483 -15.61 -11.07 -11.97
CA LEU A 483 -17.02 -11.09 -12.38
C LEU A 483 -17.18 -11.55 -13.83
N GLU A 484 -16.35 -11.03 -14.73
CA GLU A 484 -16.35 -11.42 -16.14
C GLU A 484 -15.99 -12.90 -16.38
N MET A 485 -15.19 -13.50 -15.50
CA MET A 485 -14.83 -14.93 -15.60
C MET A 485 -15.86 -15.85 -14.99
N LEU A 486 -16.70 -15.35 -14.07
CA LEU A 486 -17.78 -16.13 -13.47
C LEU A 486 -18.88 -16.48 -14.47
N GLN A 487 -19.03 -15.70 -15.54
CA GLN A 487 -19.98 -15.99 -16.62
C GLN A 487 -19.74 -17.35 -17.26
N ASP A 488 -18.48 -17.69 -17.48
CA ASP A 488 -18.09 -18.95 -18.12
C ASP A 488 -17.92 -20.10 -17.12
N LYS A 489 -17.87 -19.78 -15.82
CA LYS A 489 -17.51 -20.73 -14.78
C LYS A 489 -18.70 -21.22 -13.96
N LEU A 490 -19.72 -20.39 -13.74
CA LEU A 490 -20.87 -20.76 -12.92
C LEU A 490 -21.84 -21.65 -13.68
N SER A 491 -22.20 -22.76 -13.07
CA SER A 491 -23.25 -23.65 -13.53
C SER A 491 -24.58 -23.28 -12.87
N PHE A 492 -25.60 -22.95 -13.68
CA PHE A 492 -26.89 -22.48 -13.19
C PHE A 492 -27.87 -23.64 -13.01
N PRO A 493 -28.85 -23.56 -12.05
CA PRO A 493 -29.11 -22.42 -11.16
C PRO A 493 -28.03 -22.24 -10.10
N VAL A 494 -27.82 -21.00 -9.63
CA VAL A 494 -27.00 -20.72 -8.48
C VAL A 494 -27.85 -20.33 -7.27
N ARG A 495 -27.38 -20.66 -6.07
CA ARG A 495 -28.03 -20.33 -4.80
C ARG A 495 -27.18 -19.34 -4.01
N ALA A 496 -27.76 -18.24 -3.57
CA ALA A 496 -27.11 -17.24 -2.76
C ALA A 496 -27.60 -17.35 -1.31
N TYR A 497 -26.77 -17.89 -0.43
CA TYR A 497 -27.03 -18.03 1.00
C TYR A 497 -26.61 -16.79 1.75
N VAL A 498 -27.39 -16.34 2.71
CA VAL A 498 -27.05 -15.22 3.59
C VAL A 498 -25.77 -15.56 4.36
N LYS A 499 -24.78 -14.69 4.24
CA LYS A 499 -23.53 -14.85 4.96
C LYS A 499 -23.58 -14.13 6.31
N GLU A 500 -23.63 -14.91 7.36
CA GLU A 500 -23.54 -14.42 8.74
C GLU A 500 -22.11 -13.92 9.05
N ASN A 501 -21.96 -13.05 10.05
CA ASN A 501 -20.71 -12.36 10.35
C ASN A 501 -20.17 -12.71 11.74
N GLY A 502 -19.49 -13.82 11.84
CA GLY A 502 -18.85 -14.33 13.04
C GLY A 502 -17.54 -15.06 12.73
N TYR A 503 -17.26 -16.13 13.44
CA TYR A 503 -16.12 -17.01 13.18
C TYR A 503 -16.55 -18.47 13.05
N LEU A 504 -15.78 -19.24 12.30
CA LEU A 504 -16.08 -20.63 11.97
C LEU A 504 -15.84 -21.54 13.19
N GLY A 505 -16.87 -22.29 13.57
CA GLY A 505 -16.81 -23.39 14.51
C GLY A 505 -17.09 -24.74 13.82
N ILE A 506 -16.51 -25.81 14.32
CA ILE A 506 -16.67 -27.16 13.80
C ILE A 506 -16.98 -28.10 14.96
N VAL A 507 -17.98 -28.96 14.78
CA VAL A 507 -18.36 -29.97 15.75
C VAL A 507 -18.36 -31.32 15.06
N ALA A 508 -17.67 -32.31 15.64
CA ALA A 508 -17.57 -33.67 15.15
C ALA A 508 -17.52 -34.67 16.32
N ASN A 509 -17.51 -35.96 16.04
CA ASN A 509 -17.19 -36.98 17.02
C ASN A 509 -15.67 -37.22 17.11
N ASN A 510 -15.14 -37.34 18.33
CA ASN A 510 -13.77 -37.76 18.54
C ASN A 510 -13.68 -39.29 18.50
N PRO A 511 -13.07 -39.91 17.50
CA PRO A 511 -13.04 -41.35 17.33
C PRO A 511 -12.18 -42.10 18.35
N GLU A 512 -11.44 -41.38 19.21
CA GLU A 512 -10.63 -41.93 20.28
C GLU A 512 -11.45 -42.04 21.59
N THR A 513 -12.24 -41.01 21.89
CA THR A 513 -12.97 -40.92 23.18
C THR A 513 -14.46 -41.20 23.03
N GLY A 514 -15.01 -41.13 21.80
CA GLY A 514 -16.45 -41.16 21.53
C GLY A 514 -17.18 -39.88 21.94
N GLU A 515 -16.46 -38.87 22.45
CA GLU A 515 -17.02 -37.59 22.88
C GLU A 515 -17.07 -36.56 21.77
N LEU A 516 -17.83 -35.51 22.03
CA LEU A 516 -17.93 -34.39 21.12
C LEU A 516 -16.59 -33.67 20.93
N PHE A 517 -16.15 -33.53 19.70
CA PHE A 517 -14.95 -32.76 19.32
C PHE A 517 -15.35 -31.38 18.81
N VAL A 518 -15.14 -30.34 19.64
CA VAL A 518 -15.47 -28.95 19.32
C VAL A 518 -14.21 -28.19 19.03
N THR A 519 -14.17 -27.52 17.89
CA THR A 519 -12.97 -26.77 17.44
C THR A 519 -13.34 -25.56 16.61
N THR A 520 -12.36 -24.71 16.35
CA THR A 520 -12.45 -23.63 15.36
C THR A 520 -11.74 -24.05 14.07
N LYS A 521 -11.64 -23.15 13.10
CA LYS A 521 -10.97 -23.46 11.84
C LYS A 521 -9.49 -23.88 12.00
N SER A 522 -8.85 -23.64 13.16
CA SER A 522 -7.41 -23.86 13.30
C SER A 522 -6.98 -24.38 14.69
N ASN A 523 -7.84 -24.31 15.70
CA ASN A 523 -7.44 -24.62 17.08
C ASN A 523 -8.63 -25.20 17.86
N PRO A 524 -8.52 -26.43 18.45
CA PRO A 524 -9.52 -27.00 19.33
C PRO A 524 -9.39 -26.49 20.78
N GLU A 525 -8.34 -25.74 21.10
CA GLU A 525 -8.04 -25.24 22.44
C GLU A 525 -8.01 -23.70 22.44
N GLY A 526 -8.23 -23.09 23.62
CA GLY A 526 -8.17 -21.66 23.86
C GLY A 526 -9.51 -20.95 23.70
N ALA A 527 -9.51 -19.65 24.00
CA ALA A 527 -10.70 -18.84 24.23
C ALA A 527 -11.80 -18.99 23.15
N PHE A 528 -11.45 -18.98 21.87
CA PHE A 528 -12.46 -19.09 20.80
C PHE A 528 -13.16 -20.45 20.74
N ALA A 529 -12.44 -21.54 21.05
CA ALA A 529 -13.05 -22.87 21.11
C ALA A 529 -13.93 -23.02 22.36
N GLU A 530 -13.47 -22.48 23.50
CA GLU A 530 -14.22 -22.43 24.75
C GLU A 530 -15.50 -21.60 24.60
N TRP A 531 -15.39 -20.39 24.04
CA TRP A 531 -16.55 -19.52 23.77
C TRP A 531 -17.57 -20.16 22.81
N PHE A 532 -17.08 -20.88 21.80
CA PHE A 532 -17.94 -21.59 20.89
C PHE A 532 -18.66 -22.75 21.60
N MET A 533 -17.99 -23.53 22.42
CA MET A 533 -18.62 -24.58 23.20
C MET A 533 -19.68 -24.03 24.17
N GLU A 534 -19.40 -22.91 24.85
CA GLU A 534 -20.37 -22.23 25.72
C GLU A 534 -21.60 -21.76 24.92
N ALA A 535 -21.40 -21.19 23.72
CA ALA A 535 -22.49 -20.75 22.85
C ALA A 535 -23.37 -21.93 22.38
N LEU A 536 -22.74 -23.04 22.00
CA LEU A 536 -23.45 -24.29 21.66
C LEU A 536 -24.27 -24.82 22.83
N GLN A 537 -23.69 -24.91 24.03
CA GLN A 537 -24.38 -25.36 25.22
C GLN A 537 -25.56 -24.46 25.58
N LYS A 538 -25.34 -23.14 25.53
CA LYS A 538 -26.39 -22.15 25.85
C LYS A 538 -27.56 -22.19 24.88
N GLN A 539 -27.29 -22.35 23.58
CA GLN A 539 -28.32 -22.28 22.55
C GLN A 539 -28.99 -23.62 22.23
N LEU A 540 -28.18 -24.68 22.14
CA LEU A 540 -28.68 -25.99 21.69
C LEU A 540 -28.99 -26.94 22.87
N GLY A 541 -28.27 -26.81 23.97
CA GLY A 541 -28.39 -27.66 25.14
C GLY A 541 -27.74 -29.04 24.96
N ALA A 542 -27.59 -29.77 26.09
CA ALA A 542 -26.85 -31.04 26.12
C ALA A 542 -27.54 -32.17 25.31
N GLU A 543 -28.86 -32.22 25.26
CA GLU A 543 -29.59 -33.22 24.49
C GLU A 543 -29.35 -33.11 22.98
N THR A 544 -29.45 -31.90 22.44
CA THR A 544 -29.16 -31.66 21.01
C THR A 544 -27.71 -31.96 20.68
N LEU A 545 -26.75 -31.57 21.56
CA LEU A 545 -25.34 -31.85 21.35
C LEU A 545 -25.03 -33.34 21.38
N SER A 546 -25.75 -34.15 22.20
CA SER A 546 -25.66 -35.62 22.12
C SER A 546 -26.13 -36.17 20.78
N LYS A 547 -27.26 -35.69 20.25
CA LYS A 547 -27.77 -36.10 18.93
C LYS A 547 -26.79 -35.70 17.81
N VAL A 548 -26.16 -34.51 17.90
CA VAL A 548 -25.10 -34.06 16.96
C VAL A 548 -23.90 -35.02 17.04
N ASN A 549 -23.48 -35.42 18.24
CA ASN A 549 -22.36 -36.35 18.41
C ASN A 549 -22.68 -37.73 17.80
N GLU A 550 -23.84 -38.31 18.11
CA GLU A 550 -24.31 -39.58 17.60
C GLU A 550 -24.41 -39.56 16.06
N TYR A 551 -25.03 -38.54 15.49
CA TYR A 551 -25.13 -38.36 14.04
C TYR A 551 -23.77 -38.21 13.37
N SER A 552 -22.84 -37.42 14.00
CA SER A 552 -21.47 -37.22 13.50
C SER A 552 -20.70 -38.54 13.47
N GLU A 553 -20.82 -39.38 14.50
CA GLU A 553 -20.19 -40.69 14.58
C GLU A 553 -20.77 -41.66 13.53
N GLU A 554 -22.11 -41.79 13.46
CA GLU A 554 -22.80 -42.70 12.55
C GLU A 554 -22.50 -42.42 11.07
N HIS A 555 -22.54 -41.13 10.68
CA HIS A 555 -22.40 -40.71 9.30
C HIS A 555 -20.99 -40.22 8.93
N ASN A 556 -20.02 -40.20 9.87
CA ASN A 556 -18.67 -39.70 9.70
C ASN A 556 -18.64 -38.27 9.13
N VAL A 557 -19.34 -37.34 9.78
CA VAL A 557 -19.54 -35.97 9.31
C VAL A 557 -19.13 -34.94 10.37
N SER A 558 -18.87 -33.72 9.95
CA SER A 558 -18.70 -32.54 10.79
C SER A 558 -19.85 -31.56 10.56
N PHE A 559 -20.36 -31.00 11.64
CA PHE A 559 -21.28 -29.86 11.62
C PHE A 559 -20.46 -28.58 11.63
N VAL A 560 -20.61 -27.78 10.60
CA VAL A 560 -19.86 -26.52 10.42
C VAL A 560 -20.77 -25.34 10.75
N PHE A 561 -20.36 -24.53 11.72
CA PHE A 561 -21.13 -23.38 12.22
C PHE A 561 -20.44 -22.05 11.97
N GLU A 562 -21.24 -20.98 11.88
CA GLU A 562 -20.79 -19.62 12.14
C GLU A 562 -21.20 -19.24 13.56
N ASN A 563 -20.25 -18.92 14.42
CA ASN A 563 -20.50 -18.41 15.77
C ASN A 563 -20.46 -16.89 15.76
N VAL A 564 -21.61 -16.26 15.99
CA VAL A 564 -21.77 -14.81 16.16
C VAL A 564 -21.73 -14.52 17.66
N ASP A 565 -20.63 -13.95 18.15
CA ASP A 565 -20.46 -13.56 19.56
C ASP A 565 -20.38 -12.04 19.67
N MET A 566 -21.50 -11.42 20.03
CA MET A 566 -21.61 -9.96 20.10
C MET A 566 -20.96 -9.38 21.37
N GLU A 567 -20.70 -10.21 22.36
CA GLU A 567 -20.14 -9.76 23.63
C GLU A 567 -18.61 -9.77 23.63
N ARG A 568 -17.99 -10.84 23.08
CA ARG A 568 -16.54 -11.09 23.18
C ARG A 568 -15.78 -10.88 21.88
N ASP A 569 -16.43 -11.10 20.73
CA ASP A 569 -15.83 -10.94 19.39
C ASP A 569 -16.81 -10.27 18.41
N PRO A 570 -17.27 -9.03 18.70
CA PRO A 570 -18.14 -8.31 17.76
C PRO A 570 -17.39 -7.98 16.49
N HIS A 571 -17.94 -8.39 15.34
CA HIS A 571 -17.33 -8.19 14.03
C HIS A 571 -17.73 -6.84 13.39
N ILE A 572 -18.39 -6.86 12.24
CA ILE A 572 -18.78 -5.64 11.51
C ILE A 572 -20.30 -5.44 11.56
N ILE A 573 -21.05 -6.55 11.43
CA ILE A 573 -22.51 -6.52 11.46
C ILE A 573 -22.98 -6.61 12.92
N LYS A 574 -23.88 -5.73 13.31
CA LYS A 574 -24.49 -5.74 14.65
C LYS A 574 -25.71 -6.64 14.65
N TYR A 575 -25.70 -7.64 15.51
CA TYR A 575 -26.84 -8.51 15.79
C TYR A 575 -27.50 -8.11 17.10
N GLN A 576 -28.76 -8.50 17.28
CA GLN A 576 -29.48 -8.25 18.54
C GLN A 576 -29.00 -9.14 19.68
N GLU A 577 -28.56 -10.35 19.35
CA GLU A 577 -28.06 -11.35 20.28
C GLU A 577 -26.94 -12.20 19.66
N SER A 578 -26.12 -12.81 20.50
CA SER A 578 -25.15 -13.81 20.09
C SER A 578 -25.86 -15.09 19.67
N LYS A 579 -25.43 -15.73 18.56
CA LYS A 579 -26.12 -16.90 18.00
C LYS A 579 -25.17 -17.78 17.19
N VAL A 580 -25.42 -19.09 17.23
CA VAL A 580 -24.75 -20.06 16.35
C VAL A 580 -25.69 -20.43 15.20
N PHE A 581 -25.15 -20.51 13.99
CA PHE A 581 -25.87 -20.90 12.77
C PHE A 581 -25.16 -22.08 12.13
N LEU A 582 -25.87 -23.19 11.89
CA LEU A 582 -25.33 -24.29 11.09
C LEU A 582 -25.19 -23.84 9.65
N LEU A 583 -23.99 -23.93 9.10
CA LEU A 583 -23.71 -23.59 7.73
C LEU A 583 -23.86 -24.80 6.80
N ASP A 584 -23.24 -25.93 7.15
CA ASP A 584 -23.32 -27.18 6.39
C ASP A 584 -22.96 -28.38 7.28
N ILE A 585 -23.30 -29.58 6.81
CA ILE A 585 -22.85 -30.86 7.33
C ILE A 585 -21.89 -31.44 6.29
N VAL A 586 -20.60 -31.58 6.65
CA VAL A 586 -19.52 -31.93 5.75
C VAL A 586 -18.97 -33.32 6.07
N VAL A 587 -18.75 -34.15 5.05
CA VAL A 587 -18.19 -35.49 5.20
C VAL A 587 -16.72 -35.40 5.63
N ASN A 588 -16.32 -36.20 6.63
CA ASN A 588 -14.94 -36.24 7.14
C ASN A 588 -14.05 -37.08 6.20
N ASP A 589 -13.73 -36.51 5.04
CA ASP A 589 -12.88 -37.10 4.02
C ASP A 589 -11.94 -36.06 3.42
N MET A 590 -10.83 -36.46 2.81
CA MET A 590 -9.94 -35.54 2.12
C MET A 590 -10.58 -34.94 0.87
N LYS A 591 -11.44 -35.64 0.17
CA LYS A 591 -12.29 -35.08 -0.87
C LYS A 591 -13.46 -34.32 -0.26
N PHE A 592 -13.58 -33.04 -0.59
CA PHE A 592 -14.66 -32.22 -0.07
C PHE A 592 -16.03 -32.72 -0.57
N GLN A 593 -16.90 -33.04 0.36
CA GLN A 593 -18.31 -33.43 0.13
C GLN A 593 -19.14 -32.91 1.28
N LYS A 594 -20.36 -32.53 1.02
CA LYS A 594 -21.34 -32.09 2.02
C LYS A 594 -22.75 -32.57 1.67
N LEU A 595 -23.63 -32.52 2.61
CA LEU A 595 -25.04 -32.79 2.37
C LEU A 595 -25.64 -31.74 1.41
N SER A 596 -26.69 -32.11 0.69
CA SER A 596 -27.52 -31.15 -0.01
C SER A 596 -28.10 -30.11 0.98
N TYR A 597 -28.48 -28.95 0.47
CA TYR A 597 -29.13 -27.94 1.33
C TYR A 597 -30.38 -28.49 2.00
N GLU A 598 -31.21 -29.21 1.25
CA GLU A 598 -32.45 -29.82 1.69
C GLU A 598 -32.21 -30.88 2.80
N ASP A 599 -31.23 -31.75 2.61
CA ASP A 599 -30.88 -32.77 3.61
C ASP A 599 -30.30 -32.13 4.86
N MET A 600 -29.42 -31.11 4.72
CA MET A 600 -28.88 -30.37 5.84
C MET A 600 -29.96 -29.66 6.66
N CYS A 601 -30.93 -29.01 5.98
CA CYS A 601 -32.08 -28.40 6.64
C CYS A 601 -32.95 -29.46 7.37
N SER A 602 -33.21 -30.60 6.75
CA SER A 602 -33.97 -31.68 7.36
C SER A 602 -33.32 -32.19 8.65
N VAL A 603 -32.01 -32.42 8.65
CA VAL A 603 -31.25 -32.82 9.84
C VAL A 603 -31.29 -31.72 10.91
N ALA A 604 -31.00 -30.44 10.52
CA ALA A 604 -31.03 -29.32 11.43
C ALA A 604 -32.39 -29.12 12.10
N ASP A 605 -33.46 -29.14 11.33
CA ASP A 605 -34.83 -28.99 11.83
C ASP A 605 -35.22 -30.12 12.80
N SER A 606 -34.82 -31.37 12.49
CA SER A 606 -35.08 -32.52 13.37
C SER A 606 -34.41 -32.39 14.76
N MET A 607 -33.33 -31.62 14.82
CA MET A 607 -32.57 -31.33 16.03
C MET A 607 -32.84 -29.93 16.58
N ASN A 608 -33.72 -29.14 15.96
CA ASN A 608 -34.00 -27.76 16.29
C ASN A 608 -32.75 -26.86 16.28
N ILE A 609 -31.87 -27.03 15.29
CA ILE A 609 -30.63 -26.25 15.11
C ILE A 609 -30.91 -25.15 14.09
N PRO A 610 -30.67 -23.85 14.45
CA PRO A 610 -30.73 -22.76 13.46
C PRO A 610 -29.69 -22.96 12.37
N HIS A 611 -30.08 -22.80 11.12
CA HIS A 611 -29.20 -23.01 9.97
C HIS A 611 -29.16 -21.82 9.02
N LYS A 612 -28.24 -21.85 8.05
CA LYS A 612 -28.07 -20.82 7.02
C LYS A 612 -29.36 -20.60 6.23
N GLU A 613 -29.61 -19.35 5.86
CA GLU A 613 -30.80 -18.91 5.10
C GLU A 613 -30.49 -18.86 3.61
N LEU A 614 -31.34 -19.51 2.78
CA LEU A 614 -31.33 -19.31 1.33
C LEU A 614 -31.97 -17.97 1.01
N GLY A 615 -31.15 -17.01 0.53
CA GLY A 615 -31.64 -15.69 0.15
C GLY A 615 -32.23 -15.64 -1.23
N TYR A 616 -31.53 -16.20 -2.21
CA TYR A 616 -31.92 -16.16 -3.61
C TYR A 616 -31.60 -17.48 -4.33
N GLU A 617 -32.43 -17.86 -5.28
CA GLU A 617 -32.16 -18.86 -6.29
C GLU A 617 -32.24 -18.17 -7.66
N ILE A 618 -31.19 -18.31 -8.47
CA ILE A 618 -30.99 -17.54 -9.68
C ILE A 618 -30.68 -18.47 -10.84
N ASP A 619 -31.49 -18.40 -11.89
CA ASP A 619 -31.50 -19.41 -12.94
C ASP A 619 -30.56 -19.10 -14.11
N THR A 620 -30.19 -17.84 -14.32
CA THR A 620 -29.40 -17.45 -15.48
C THR A 620 -28.26 -16.45 -15.11
N TRP A 621 -27.25 -16.37 -15.97
CA TRP A 621 -26.20 -15.37 -15.84
C TRP A 621 -26.74 -13.92 -15.85
N GLN A 622 -27.73 -13.63 -16.69
CA GLN A 622 -28.28 -12.28 -16.77
C GLN A 622 -28.96 -11.89 -15.46
N ASP A 623 -29.76 -12.79 -14.90
CA ASP A 623 -30.41 -12.56 -13.59
C ASP A 623 -29.37 -12.42 -12.47
N PHE A 624 -28.28 -13.21 -12.53
CA PHE A 624 -27.18 -13.10 -11.59
C PHE A 624 -26.47 -11.75 -11.68
N PHE A 625 -26.21 -11.26 -12.89
CA PHE A 625 -25.55 -9.99 -13.10
C PHE A 625 -26.41 -8.80 -12.63
N ASP A 626 -27.72 -8.85 -12.89
CA ASP A 626 -28.67 -7.84 -12.45
C ASP A 626 -28.82 -7.85 -10.91
N TRP A 627 -28.96 -9.01 -10.32
CA TRP A 627 -28.96 -9.22 -8.87
C TRP A 627 -27.64 -8.75 -8.23
N TYR A 628 -26.48 -9.07 -8.82
CA TYR A 628 -25.18 -8.62 -8.34
C TYR A 628 -25.10 -7.09 -8.26
N ASN A 629 -25.55 -6.40 -9.31
CA ASN A 629 -25.54 -4.94 -9.33
C ASN A 629 -26.50 -4.34 -8.29
N GLU A 630 -27.65 -4.96 -8.08
CA GLU A 630 -28.62 -4.55 -7.05
C GLU A 630 -28.02 -4.67 -5.65
N VAL A 631 -27.51 -5.85 -5.30
CA VAL A 631 -27.00 -6.10 -3.93
C VAL A 631 -25.70 -5.36 -3.61
N MET A 632 -24.94 -4.95 -4.63
CA MET A 632 -23.72 -4.14 -4.45
C MET A 632 -23.99 -2.65 -4.28
N ALA A 633 -25.26 -2.19 -4.34
CA ALA A 633 -25.60 -0.81 -4.03
C ALA A 633 -25.25 -0.46 -2.57
N GLU A 634 -24.83 0.80 -2.34
CA GLU A 634 -24.35 1.24 -1.01
C GLU A 634 -25.41 1.17 0.09
N ASP A 635 -26.67 1.35 -0.28
CA ASP A 635 -27.84 1.36 0.60
C ASP A 635 -28.60 0.03 0.67
N TYR A 636 -28.07 -1.01 0.01
CA TYR A 636 -28.74 -2.32 -0.01
C TYR A 636 -28.93 -2.91 1.39
N ARG A 637 -30.14 -3.43 1.63
CA ARG A 637 -30.53 -4.15 2.86
C ARG A 637 -31.31 -5.41 2.49
N TYR A 638 -30.85 -6.53 2.98
CA TYR A 638 -31.57 -7.80 2.82
C TYR A 638 -32.73 -7.89 3.82
N ASN A 639 -33.98 -7.91 3.34
CA ASN A 639 -35.18 -7.90 4.19
C ASN A 639 -35.12 -6.82 5.29
N GLY A 640 -34.62 -5.60 4.96
CA GLY A 640 -34.51 -4.46 5.87
C GLY A 640 -33.33 -4.54 6.86
N ARG A 641 -32.54 -5.63 6.87
CA ARG A 641 -31.38 -5.81 7.75
C ARG A 641 -30.06 -5.69 7.00
N LEU A 642 -29.02 -5.28 7.71
CA LEU A 642 -27.65 -5.26 7.23
C LEU A 642 -27.06 -6.68 7.41
N ILE A 643 -26.37 -7.17 6.39
CA ILE A 643 -25.68 -8.47 6.39
C ILE A 643 -24.23 -8.33 5.89
N GLU A 644 -23.36 -9.32 6.15
CA GLU A 644 -22.02 -9.33 5.58
C GLU A 644 -22.04 -9.44 4.07
N GLY A 645 -22.95 -10.24 3.54
CA GLY A 645 -23.10 -10.53 2.13
C GLY A 645 -23.76 -11.88 1.86
N PHE A 646 -23.30 -12.54 0.81
CA PHE A 646 -23.81 -13.86 0.39
C PHE A 646 -22.66 -14.83 0.13
N VAL A 647 -22.93 -16.11 0.32
CA VAL A 647 -22.16 -17.20 -0.28
C VAL A 647 -22.97 -17.69 -1.46
N VAL A 648 -22.41 -17.53 -2.66
CA VAL A 648 -23.03 -18.04 -3.90
C VAL A 648 -22.45 -19.41 -4.16
N GLU A 649 -23.31 -20.39 -4.35
CA GLU A 649 -23.00 -21.77 -4.67
C GLU A 649 -23.72 -22.14 -5.97
N ASP A 650 -22.99 -22.69 -6.93
CA ASP A 650 -23.57 -23.14 -8.19
C ASP A 650 -24.06 -24.62 -8.11
N SER A 651 -24.70 -25.09 -9.19
CA SER A 651 -25.26 -26.45 -9.23
C SER A 651 -24.19 -27.56 -9.17
N ASP A 652 -22.92 -27.25 -9.44
CA ASP A 652 -21.81 -28.19 -9.34
C ASP A 652 -21.07 -28.10 -8.00
N GLY A 653 -21.51 -27.22 -7.09
CA GLY A 653 -20.95 -27.02 -5.77
C GLY A 653 -19.75 -26.04 -5.73
N TYR A 654 -19.49 -25.31 -6.83
CA TYR A 654 -18.49 -24.23 -6.82
C TYR A 654 -19.00 -23.02 -6.03
N MET A 655 -18.15 -22.50 -5.13
CA MET A 655 -18.55 -21.45 -4.20
C MET A 655 -17.72 -20.19 -4.35
N VAL A 656 -18.39 -19.03 -4.30
CA VAL A 656 -17.75 -17.71 -4.18
C VAL A 656 -18.43 -16.89 -3.09
N LYS A 657 -17.67 -15.94 -2.48
CA LYS A 657 -18.22 -15.00 -1.48
C LYS A 657 -18.51 -13.67 -2.15
N LEU A 658 -19.66 -13.13 -1.89
CA LEU A 658 -20.04 -11.77 -2.26
C LEU A 658 -20.20 -10.95 -0.98
N LYS A 659 -19.25 -10.05 -0.71
CA LYS A 659 -19.32 -9.15 0.45
C LYS A 659 -19.84 -7.79 0.03
N LEU A 660 -20.82 -7.28 0.76
CA LEU A 660 -21.54 -6.07 0.41
C LEU A 660 -20.75 -4.78 0.70
N ALA A 661 -21.16 -3.67 0.07
CA ALA A 661 -20.53 -2.37 0.18
C ALA A 661 -20.44 -1.89 1.63
N TYR A 662 -21.53 -2.02 2.39
CA TYR A 662 -21.57 -1.67 3.83
C TYR A 662 -20.50 -2.41 4.66
N TYR A 663 -20.36 -3.74 4.45
CA TYR A 663 -19.36 -4.53 5.14
C TYR A 663 -17.93 -4.08 4.78
N HIS A 664 -17.63 -3.85 3.50
CA HIS A 664 -16.33 -3.39 3.05
C HIS A 664 -15.98 -2.03 3.63
N PHE A 665 -16.94 -1.10 3.64
CA PHE A 665 -16.78 0.22 4.22
C PHE A 665 -16.40 0.13 5.70
N TRP A 666 -17.20 -0.53 6.53
CA TRP A 666 -16.94 -0.58 7.97
C TRP A 666 -15.74 -1.46 8.35
N LYS A 667 -15.42 -2.47 7.56
CA LYS A 667 -14.16 -3.23 7.69
C LYS A 667 -12.94 -2.33 7.45
N PHE A 668 -12.99 -1.47 6.47
CA PHE A 668 -11.96 -0.47 6.21
C PHE A 668 -11.90 0.53 7.38
N MET A 669 -13.03 1.09 7.82
CA MET A 669 -13.12 2.03 8.93
C MET A 669 -12.63 1.42 10.25
N ARG A 670 -12.84 0.13 10.51
CA ARG A 670 -12.24 -0.58 11.66
C ARG A 670 -10.71 -0.48 11.65
N SER A 671 -10.09 -0.69 10.52
CA SER A 671 -8.63 -0.61 10.42
C SER A 671 -8.11 0.83 10.54
N ILE A 672 -8.88 1.82 10.11
CA ILE A 672 -8.62 3.26 10.31
C ILE A 672 -8.71 3.60 11.81
N ALA A 673 -9.79 3.16 12.47
CA ALA A 673 -10.00 3.40 13.89
C ALA A 673 -8.86 2.84 14.76
N HIS A 674 -8.48 1.57 14.56
CA HIS A 674 -7.39 0.95 15.30
C HIS A 674 -6.05 1.68 15.14
N GLU A 675 -5.75 2.16 13.94
CA GLU A 675 -4.53 2.91 13.70
C GLU A 675 -4.59 4.32 14.31
N ALA A 676 -5.70 5.03 14.14
CA ALA A 676 -5.91 6.37 14.66
C ALA A 676 -5.90 6.41 16.19
N ILE A 677 -6.61 5.50 16.86
CA ILE A 677 -6.63 5.39 18.33
C ILE A 677 -5.22 5.10 18.86
N ARG A 678 -4.50 4.17 18.23
CA ARG A 678 -3.16 3.77 18.70
C ARG A 678 -2.09 4.83 18.48
N LYS A 679 -2.12 5.56 17.33
CA LYS A 679 -1.04 6.44 16.88
C LYS A 679 -1.39 7.93 16.90
N GLY A 680 -2.65 8.30 17.03
CA GLY A 680 -3.15 9.68 16.84
C GLY A 680 -3.23 10.12 15.36
N TYR A 681 -2.83 9.27 14.43
CA TYR A 681 -2.89 9.52 12.99
C TYR A 681 -2.96 8.20 12.20
N ILE A 682 -3.28 8.28 10.93
CA ILE A 682 -3.19 7.15 9.98
C ILE A 682 -2.15 7.45 8.89
N ASP A 683 -1.71 6.42 8.19
CA ASP A 683 -0.81 6.58 7.04
C ASP A 683 -1.45 7.56 6.02
N PRO A 684 -0.73 8.61 5.59
CA PRO A 684 -1.22 9.58 4.60
C PRO A 684 -1.75 8.96 3.31
N LYS A 685 -1.20 7.82 2.88
CA LYS A 685 -1.73 7.07 1.73
C LYS A 685 -3.16 6.56 1.96
N ARG A 686 -3.51 6.28 3.20
CA ARG A 686 -4.86 5.83 3.59
C ARG A 686 -5.83 6.99 3.73
N THR A 687 -5.33 8.20 4.02
CA THR A 687 -6.14 9.42 4.08
C THR A 687 -6.79 9.71 2.72
N SER A 688 -6.10 9.44 1.61
CA SER A 688 -6.66 9.62 0.26
C SER A 688 -7.82 8.66 -0.06
N ALA A 689 -7.98 7.59 0.69
CA ALA A 689 -9.09 6.64 0.55
C ALA A 689 -10.32 7.04 1.38
N LEU A 690 -10.23 8.09 2.23
CA LEU A 690 -11.37 8.65 2.96
C LEU A 690 -12.16 9.61 2.06
N VAL A 691 -12.76 9.09 1.00
CA VAL A 691 -13.39 9.92 -0.05
C VAL A 691 -14.81 10.36 0.30
N THR A 692 -15.48 9.69 1.24
CA THR A 692 -16.86 10.04 1.63
C THR A 692 -16.89 10.99 2.83
N PRO A 693 -17.91 11.84 2.94
CA PRO A 693 -18.08 12.71 4.11
C PRO A 693 -18.13 11.93 5.42
N VAL A 694 -18.81 10.78 5.45
CA VAL A 694 -18.90 9.95 6.67
C VAL A 694 -17.54 9.37 7.05
N ALA A 695 -16.72 8.92 6.09
CA ALA A 695 -15.38 8.40 6.36
C ALA A 695 -14.45 9.46 6.96
N ASN A 696 -14.43 10.66 6.37
CA ASN A 696 -13.65 11.78 6.87
C ASN A 696 -14.07 12.21 8.28
N GLN A 697 -15.38 12.28 8.50
CA GLN A 697 -15.91 12.71 9.79
C GLN A 697 -15.68 11.67 10.89
N PHE A 698 -15.85 10.38 10.55
CA PHE A 698 -15.53 9.28 11.46
C PHE A 698 -14.04 9.27 11.83
N TYR A 699 -13.15 9.41 10.87
CA TYR A 699 -11.71 9.51 11.12
C TYR A 699 -11.36 10.69 12.04
N SER A 700 -11.92 11.87 11.76
CA SER A 700 -11.69 13.07 12.56
C SER A 700 -12.16 12.87 13.99
N TRP A 701 -13.30 12.21 14.18
CA TRP A 701 -13.85 11.90 15.50
C TRP A 701 -13.02 10.84 16.24
N VAL A 702 -12.71 9.71 15.59
CA VAL A 702 -11.90 8.63 16.19
C VAL A 702 -10.53 9.13 16.61
N LYS A 703 -9.93 10.05 15.87
CA LYS A 703 -8.64 10.63 16.21
C LYS A 703 -8.65 11.33 17.57
N THR A 704 -9.78 11.92 17.97
CA THR A 704 -9.90 12.55 19.30
C THR A 704 -9.84 11.55 20.46
N LEU A 705 -10.11 10.27 20.17
CA LEU A 705 -10.04 9.21 21.18
C LEU A 705 -8.60 8.79 21.52
N HIS A 706 -7.62 9.21 20.74
CA HIS A 706 -6.20 8.98 21.04
C HIS A 706 -5.72 9.78 22.26
N ASP A 707 -6.29 10.96 22.47
CA ASP A 707 -5.87 11.89 23.52
C ASP A 707 -6.63 11.66 24.85
N VAL A 708 -7.42 10.60 24.95
CA VAL A 708 -8.13 10.21 26.19
C VAL A 708 -7.12 9.66 27.20
N GLU A 709 -7.12 10.21 28.44
CA GLU A 709 -6.15 9.86 29.48
C GLU A 709 -6.18 8.36 29.88
N ASP A 710 -7.35 7.72 29.79
CA ASP A 710 -7.51 6.28 30.00
C ASP A 710 -7.70 5.55 28.67
N ALA A 711 -6.60 5.16 28.04
CA ALA A 711 -6.61 4.44 26.76
C ALA A 711 -7.31 3.08 26.79
N ASP A 712 -7.45 2.47 27.99
CA ASP A 712 -8.13 1.18 28.15
C ASP A 712 -9.67 1.35 28.21
N SER A 713 -10.16 2.55 28.44
CA SER A 713 -11.60 2.86 28.42
C SER A 713 -12.15 3.02 26.98
N VAL A 714 -11.28 3.17 25.97
CA VAL A 714 -11.70 3.35 24.58
C VAL A 714 -12.04 1.99 23.95
N PRO A 715 -13.30 1.79 23.49
CA PRO A 715 -13.68 0.54 22.82
C PRO A 715 -12.80 0.28 21.58
N ARG A 716 -12.47 -1.00 21.36
CA ARG A 716 -11.68 -1.43 20.22
C ARG A 716 -12.53 -2.02 19.09
N ASP A 717 -13.75 -2.44 19.41
CA ASP A 717 -14.67 -2.97 18.42
C ASP A 717 -15.35 -1.87 17.61
N ILE A 718 -15.56 -2.16 16.33
CA ILE A 718 -16.11 -1.18 15.39
C ILE A 718 -17.61 -0.95 15.57
N CYS A 719 -18.34 -1.93 16.12
CA CYS A 719 -19.77 -1.78 16.35
C CYS A 719 -20.04 -0.70 17.41
N THR A 720 -19.35 -0.80 18.54
CA THR A 720 -19.43 0.20 19.62
C THR A 720 -18.90 1.56 19.16
N LEU A 721 -17.75 1.62 18.49
CA LEU A 721 -17.20 2.86 17.96
C LEU A 721 -18.15 3.53 16.96
N ARG A 722 -18.80 2.76 16.11
CA ARG A 722 -19.80 3.26 15.15
C ARG A 722 -21.02 3.83 15.86
N ASP A 723 -21.54 3.14 16.87
CA ASP A 723 -22.69 3.60 17.64
C ASP A 723 -22.35 4.90 18.38
N MET A 724 -21.20 4.97 19.06
CA MET A 724 -20.71 6.20 19.71
C MET A 724 -20.54 7.35 18.72
N PHE A 725 -20.03 7.06 17.53
CA PHE A 725 -19.91 8.07 16.47
C PHE A 725 -21.28 8.62 16.07
N TYR A 726 -22.26 7.75 15.81
CA TYR A 726 -23.60 8.17 15.44
C TYR A 726 -24.36 8.89 16.57
N GLU A 727 -23.95 8.75 17.81
CA GLU A 727 -24.46 9.51 18.95
C GLU A 727 -23.75 10.85 19.13
N SER A 728 -22.53 11.00 18.61
CA SER A 728 -21.76 12.23 18.69
C SER A 728 -22.31 13.34 17.79
N ASP A 729 -21.99 14.60 18.13
CA ASP A 729 -22.37 15.76 17.30
C ASP A 729 -21.79 15.70 15.89
N SER A 730 -20.65 15.02 15.74
CA SER A 730 -19.99 14.80 14.46
C SER A 730 -20.70 13.79 13.58
N GLY A 731 -21.33 12.78 14.18
CA GLY A 731 -21.88 11.61 13.48
C GLY A 731 -23.38 11.59 13.30
N LYS A 732 -24.16 12.31 14.13
CA LYS A 732 -25.64 12.29 14.13
C LYS A 732 -26.28 12.42 12.75
N LYS A 733 -25.74 13.27 11.89
CA LYS A 733 -26.25 13.54 10.54
C LYS A 733 -26.03 12.37 9.56
N PHE A 734 -25.24 11.38 9.93
CA PHE A 734 -24.94 10.20 9.11
C PHE A 734 -25.62 8.94 9.64
N LYS A 735 -26.38 9.05 10.71
CA LYS A 735 -27.17 7.94 11.22
C LYS A 735 -28.26 7.64 10.20
N TYR A 736 -28.19 6.46 9.58
CA TYR A 736 -29.26 5.99 8.73
C TYR A 736 -30.46 5.67 9.62
N GLU A 737 -31.56 6.32 9.38
CA GLU A 737 -32.84 6.02 9.99
C GLU A 737 -33.39 4.68 9.53
#